data_fffa5078b6cb00a5eb7d19db1aeba6d8
#
_entry.id   fffa5078b6cb00a5eb7d19db1aeba6d8
#
_cell.length_a   1.000
_cell.length_b   1.000
_cell.length_c   1.000
_cell.angle_alpha   90.00
_cell.angle_beta   90.00
_cell.angle_gamma   90.00
#
_symmetry.space_group_name_H-M   'P 1'
#
loop_
_entity.id
_entity.type
_entity.pdbx_description
1 polymer ?
#
loop_
_entity_poly.entity_id
_entity_poly.type
_entity_poly.pdbx_seq_one_letter_code
_entity_poly.pdbx_strand_id
1 'polypeptide(L)'
;MKKIVYSLLFLAMTFGTSVKAQENVTYQLPPQEILQLADADMPPSISTDRKAENAFLSYRSRYKTINELSETELRLAGLRINPVTNINSRENFSEKITFFDLKTSKEKAIAGLPAKGRFSNQSWNTSQSKFAVTNTTNKGVELWIVDVKTQAATKVYEDKLNANLGRPFNWISDSELIVNVIPASKKALIDTKQAIATGPTVSVADGKEAQNRTYQDLLQNKNDEFNFEQLAISELVKVNIETGAKSKWKDAAMYTDISVSPDGQYVLVNEIKKPFSYLVTYSSFPSTDVVYDINGKLVKEVDHKELQEVVPKGFSSTIMGKRSLYWRADKPNTLYWVEALDGGDANKPAEFRDALYQVSAPFTANKELLVKVKDRYRGVTWGNDEIALIRDAWYNTRNESTYIFNPSNPSQEPTRFFSRNTQDAYNNPGNFVTEMNDYGFNVLSINKGKLMLVGEGVSAEGILPFVDDFDIKTQKTSRLWRAQKSDKLEVIARVIDPKKGIILEQIQSKTDYPNLYVRNIFQKGGKPKQVTFTKNPFEAMNKVSKELITYKRADGVELSGTLYLPPNYDKSKKEKLPMLMWAYPREFKDASTAGQVTTSENKFTSPSYGGPIYWALRGYAVLDDAAFPIIGEGKEEPNDTFVPQLVANAKAAIDAVDKLGFIDRERVAVGGHSYGAFMTANLLTHSNLFAAGIARSGAYNRTLTPFGFQSEQRNYWEAPDVYNTMAPFQNADKMKTPLLLIHGEADNNTGTFPMQSERYFNALKGLGATTRLVLLPQESHGYAARENILHMLWEQDQWLEKYVKNKGKNSEKK
;
A
#
# COMPACT_ATOMS: atom_id res chain seq x y z
N MET A 1 -33.36 89.38 -1.42
CA MET A 1 -32.90 88.54 -0.30
C MET A 1 -32.94 87.10 -0.81
N LYS A 2 -31.82 86.62 -1.28
CA LYS A 2 -31.68 85.28 -1.74
C LYS A 2 -30.89 84.47 -0.71
N LYS A 3 -31.49 83.38 -0.16
CA LYS A 3 -30.78 82.46 0.68
C LYS A 3 -30.14 81.34 -0.22
N ILE A 4 -28.86 81.18 -0.13
CA ILE A 4 -28.10 80.09 -0.75
C ILE A 4 -28.00 78.96 0.31
N VAL A 5 -28.51 77.77 -0.11
CA VAL A 5 -28.38 76.57 0.68
C VAL A 5 -27.21 75.79 0.08
N TYR A 6 -26.15 75.51 0.86
CA TYR A 6 -25.05 74.64 0.48
C TYR A 6 -25.40 73.20 0.89
N SER A 7 -25.59 72.34 -0.10
CA SER A 7 -25.65 70.87 0.15
C SER A 7 -24.25 70.26 0.07
N LEU A 8 -23.75 69.74 1.22
CA LEU A 8 -22.55 68.95 1.28
C LEU A 8 -22.92 67.52 0.87
N LEU A 9 -22.45 67.08 -0.28
CA LEU A 9 -22.45 65.66 -0.64
C LEU A 9 -21.26 64.97 0.00
N PHE A 10 -21.51 64.14 1.03
CA PHE A 10 -20.53 63.20 1.57
C PHE A 10 -20.47 62.00 0.63
N LEU A 11 -19.41 61.89 -0.18
CA LEU A 11 -19.12 60.73 -0.97
C LEU A 11 -18.44 59.68 -0.07
N ALA A 12 -19.22 58.78 0.45
CA ALA A 12 -18.68 57.58 1.16
C ALA A 12 -18.09 56.64 0.11
N MET A 13 -16.78 56.65 -0.06
CA MET A 13 -16.06 55.59 -0.75
C MET A 13 -16.08 54.31 0.11
N THR A 14 -17.06 53.44 -0.13
CA THR A 14 -17.01 52.07 0.37
C THR A 14 -15.99 51.34 -0.45
N PHE A 15 -14.79 51.11 0.09
CA PHE A 15 -13.88 50.12 -0.41
C PHE A 15 -14.53 48.75 -0.16
N GLY A 16 -15.30 48.29 -1.11
CA GLY A 16 -15.78 46.92 -1.13
C GLY A 16 -14.61 46.00 -1.41
N THR A 17 -14.03 45.43 -0.38
CA THR A 17 -13.19 44.23 -0.56
C THR A 17 -14.10 43.12 -1.08
N SER A 18 -14.10 42.89 -2.39
CA SER A 18 -14.77 41.77 -2.98
C SER A 18 -14.10 40.50 -2.44
N VAL A 19 -14.72 39.91 -1.43
CA VAL A 19 -14.36 38.57 -0.99
C VAL A 19 -14.75 37.62 -2.12
N LYS A 20 -13.79 37.21 -2.94
CA LYS A 20 -14.02 36.17 -3.94
C LYS A 20 -14.22 34.85 -3.22
N ALA A 21 -15.44 34.37 -3.22
CA ALA A 21 -15.79 33.10 -2.61
C ALA A 21 -15.14 31.89 -3.34
N GLN A 22 -14.69 32.09 -4.57
CA GLN A 22 -14.07 31.09 -5.43
C GLN A 22 -12.99 31.75 -6.30
N GLU A 23 -11.82 31.10 -6.35
CA GLU A 23 -10.71 31.50 -7.22
C GLU A 23 -10.59 30.50 -8.37
N ASN A 24 -10.56 31.00 -9.60
CA ASN A 24 -10.27 30.18 -10.77
C ASN A 24 -8.76 30.22 -11.04
N VAL A 25 -8.02 29.31 -10.43
CA VAL A 25 -6.56 29.25 -10.51
C VAL A 25 -6.16 28.17 -11.49
N THR A 26 -5.35 28.49 -12.49
CA THR A 26 -4.69 27.50 -13.35
C THR A 26 -3.58 26.78 -12.60
N TYR A 27 -3.13 25.63 -13.11
CA TYR A 27 -2.00 24.90 -12.52
C TYR A 27 -0.79 25.79 -12.31
N GLN A 28 -0.24 25.75 -11.10
CA GLN A 28 0.93 26.49 -10.69
C GLN A 28 2.10 25.53 -10.42
N LEU A 29 3.32 26.04 -10.55
CA LEU A 29 4.54 25.33 -10.18
C LEU A 29 5.04 25.81 -8.82
N PRO A 30 5.54 24.91 -7.96
CA PRO A 30 6.19 25.32 -6.73
C PRO A 30 7.52 26.03 -7.01
N PRO A 31 8.10 26.71 -6.01
CA PRO A 31 9.44 27.30 -6.13
C PRO A 31 10.49 26.30 -6.59
N GLN A 32 11.55 26.79 -7.23
CA GLN A 32 12.57 25.96 -7.86
C GLN A 32 13.25 24.98 -6.89
N GLU A 33 13.40 25.36 -5.63
CA GLU A 33 13.96 24.50 -4.58
C GLU A 33 13.10 23.27 -4.30
N ILE A 34 11.79 23.37 -4.46
CA ILE A 34 10.85 22.23 -4.38
C ILE A 34 10.82 21.50 -5.71
N LEU A 35 10.71 22.23 -6.81
CA LEU A 35 10.51 21.66 -8.15
C LEU A 35 11.67 20.73 -8.53
N GLN A 36 12.93 21.11 -8.28
CA GLN A 36 14.09 20.28 -8.58
C GLN A 36 14.09 18.90 -7.90
N LEU A 37 13.45 18.80 -6.72
CA LEU A 37 13.27 17.53 -6.03
C LEU A 37 12.00 16.80 -6.45
N ALA A 38 10.91 17.56 -6.62
CA ALA A 38 9.60 16.99 -6.92
C ALA A 38 9.54 16.41 -8.35
N ASP A 39 10.23 17.04 -9.29
CA ASP A 39 10.22 16.69 -10.71
C ASP A 39 11.52 15.98 -11.18
N ALA A 40 12.34 15.52 -10.23
CA ALA A 40 13.57 14.79 -10.55
C ALA A 40 13.25 13.43 -11.20
N ASP A 41 14.02 13.08 -12.23
CA ASP A 41 13.92 11.76 -12.86
C ASP A 41 14.25 10.64 -11.87
N MET A 42 13.43 9.61 -11.88
CA MET A 42 13.61 8.46 -11.02
C MET A 42 14.48 7.40 -11.68
N PRO A 43 15.39 6.77 -10.92
CA PRO A 43 16.11 5.61 -11.41
C PRO A 43 15.15 4.47 -11.77
N PRO A 44 15.53 3.59 -12.73
CA PRO A 44 14.70 2.46 -13.10
C PRO A 44 14.51 1.50 -11.93
N SER A 45 13.34 0.85 -11.89
CA SER A 45 13.15 -0.31 -11.05
C SER A 45 13.88 -1.52 -11.64
N ILE A 46 14.38 -2.40 -10.76
CA ILE A 46 15.15 -3.57 -11.16
C ILE A 46 14.43 -4.87 -10.79
N SER A 47 14.25 -5.75 -11.78
CA SER A 47 13.72 -7.11 -11.59
C SER A 47 14.84 -8.11 -11.90
N THR A 48 15.43 -8.71 -10.86
CA THR A 48 16.56 -9.64 -11.02
C THR A 48 16.08 -11.08 -11.11
N ASP A 49 16.82 -11.92 -11.83
CA ASP A 49 16.69 -13.37 -11.75
C ASP A 49 17.09 -13.86 -10.33
N ARG A 50 16.79 -15.12 -10.01
CA ARG A 50 17.03 -15.70 -8.67
C ARG A 50 18.50 -15.73 -8.29
N LYS A 51 19.38 -15.93 -9.27
CA LYS A 51 20.82 -16.01 -9.08
C LYS A 51 21.49 -14.64 -8.99
N ALA A 52 20.71 -13.56 -9.18
CA ALA A 52 21.23 -12.20 -9.32
C ALA A 52 22.34 -12.10 -10.38
N GLU A 53 22.13 -12.75 -11.53
CA GLU A 53 23.03 -12.70 -12.67
C GLU A 53 22.51 -11.79 -13.77
N ASN A 54 21.18 -11.82 -13.98
CA ASN A 54 20.48 -11.06 -15.01
C ASN A 54 19.36 -10.23 -14.36
N ALA A 55 19.04 -9.09 -14.99
CA ALA A 55 17.93 -8.25 -14.55
C ALA A 55 17.27 -7.56 -15.75
N PHE A 56 16.05 -7.11 -15.54
CA PHE A 56 15.37 -6.11 -16.38
C PHE A 56 15.25 -4.80 -15.61
N LEU A 57 15.66 -3.71 -16.25
CA LEU A 57 15.49 -2.36 -15.77
C LEU A 57 14.23 -1.76 -16.41
N SER A 58 13.30 -1.30 -15.59
CA SER A 58 12.04 -0.70 -16.02
C SER A 58 12.05 0.79 -15.70
N TYR A 59 12.05 1.62 -16.73
CA TYR A 59 12.05 3.07 -16.66
C TYR A 59 10.61 3.58 -16.73
N ARG A 60 10.25 4.47 -15.84
CA ARG A 60 8.93 5.09 -15.80
C ARG A 60 9.03 6.58 -15.48
N SER A 61 8.12 7.37 -16.00
CA SER A 61 7.90 8.73 -15.52
C SER A 61 7.55 8.70 -14.03
N ARG A 62 8.03 9.69 -13.29
CA ARG A 62 7.75 9.81 -11.86
C ARG A 62 6.27 9.92 -11.56
N TYR A 63 5.56 10.62 -12.42
CA TYR A 63 4.13 10.88 -12.33
C TYR A 63 3.44 10.57 -13.66
N LYS A 64 2.13 10.36 -13.59
CA LYS A 64 1.25 10.44 -14.75
C LYS A 64 1.06 11.90 -15.17
N THR A 65 0.47 12.11 -16.33
CA THR A 65 -0.04 13.42 -16.73
C THR A 65 -1.53 13.53 -16.39
N ILE A 66 -2.06 14.75 -16.29
CA ILE A 66 -3.50 14.95 -16.14
C ILE A 66 -4.27 14.43 -17.36
N ASN A 67 -3.67 14.45 -18.55
CA ASN A 67 -4.22 13.84 -19.76
C ASN A 67 -4.46 12.33 -19.57
N GLU A 68 -3.49 11.60 -19.03
CA GLU A 68 -3.63 10.16 -18.76
C GLU A 68 -4.74 9.88 -17.72
N LEU A 69 -4.86 10.72 -16.68
CA LEU A 69 -5.95 10.59 -15.71
C LEU A 69 -7.33 10.97 -16.30
N SER A 70 -7.35 11.73 -17.38
CA SER A 70 -8.58 12.13 -18.09
C SER A 70 -9.02 11.16 -19.18
N GLU A 71 -8.25 10.06 -19.41
CA GLU A 71 -8.70 8.95 -20.27
C GLU A 71 -10.02 8.40 -19.74
N THR A 72 -10.84 7.85 -20.65
CA THR A 72 -12.15 7.28 -20.27
C THR A 72 -11.98 6.21 -19.19
N GLU A 73 -12.69 6.39 -18.08
CA GLU A 73 -12.70 5.48 -16.95
C GLU A 73 -14.13 5.07 -16.63
N LEU A 74 -14.39 3.78 -16.52
CA LEU A 74 -15.59 3.21 -15.92
C LEU A 74 -15.25 2.67 -14.53
N ARG A 75 -16.13 2.99 -13.56
CA ARG A 75 -16.01 2.57 -12.15
C ARG A 75 -17.11 1.56 -11.88
N LEU A 76 -16.73 0.28 -11.79
CA LEU A 76 -17.67 -0.82 -11.77
C LEU A 76 -17.22 -1.90 -10.77
N ALA A 77 -18.04 -2.22 -9.81
CA ALA A 77 -17.80 -3.27 -8.82
C ALA A 77 -16.46 -3.16 -8.07
N GLY A 78 -16.00 -1.93 -7.82
CA GLY A 78 -14.71 -1.66 -7.18
C GLY A 78 -13.51 -1.58 -8.14
N LEU A 79 -13.73 -1.82 -9.44
CA LEU A 79 -12.71 -1.68 -10.48
C LEU A 79 -12.78 -0.31 -11.15
N ARG A 80 -11.62 0.15 -11.62
CA ARG A 80 -11.46 1.33 -12.49
C ARG A 80 -10.86 0.86 -13.80
N ILE A 81 -11.66 0.88 -14.83
CA ILE A 81 -11.35 0.25 -16.12
C ILE A 81 -11.28 1.31 -17.20
N ASN A 82 -10.24 1.26 -18.03
CA ASN A 82 -10.24 1.93 -19.32
C ASN A 82 -10.96 1.03 -20.33
N PRO A 83 -12.19 1.37 -20.77
CA PRO A 83 -13.00 0.49 -21.61
C PRO A 83 -12.48 0.35 -23.05
N VAL A 84 -11.56 1.24 -23.47
CA VAL A 84 -10.95 1.21 -24.81
C VAL A 84 -9.81 0.21 -24.83
N THR A 85 -8.94 0.28 -23.84
CA THR A 85 -7.73 -0.55 -23.79
C THR A 85 -7.89 -1.84 -22.99
N ASN A 86 -9.00 -1.99 -22.24
CA ASN A 86 -9.32 -3.16 -21.42
C ASN A 86 -8.24 -3.51 -20.39
N ILE A 87 -7.78 -2.48 -19.69
CA ILE A 87 -6.86 -2.58 -18.56
C ILE A 87 -7.29 -1.58 -17.46
N ASN A 88 -6.78 -1.74 -16.26
CA ASN A 88 -6.98 -0.78 -15.19
C ASN A 88 -6.57 0.64 -15.65
N SER A 89 -7.48 1.61 -15.56
CA SER A 89 -7.23 3.01 -15.96
C SER A 89 -6.13 3.67 -15.12
N ARG A 90 -5.87 3.14 -13.91
CA ARG A 90 -4.84 3.63 -12.99
C ARG A 90 -3.54 2.83 -13.05
N GLU A 91 -3.37 1.93 -14.05
CA GLU A 91 -2.17 1.12 -14.22
C GLU A 91 -0.90 1.98 -14.29
N ASN A 92 0.15 1.53 -13.61
CA ASN A 92 1.46 2.18 -13.65
C ASN A 92 2.32 1.55 -14.73
N PHE A 93 2.58 2.30 -15.78
CA PHE A 93 3.37 1.82 -16.91
C PHE A 93 4.85 2.16 -16.78
N SER A 94 5.70 1.25 -17.27
CA SER A 94 7.09 1.57 -17.63
C SER A 94 7.13 2.00 -19.09
N GLU A 95 7.85 3.06 -19.39
CA GLU A 95 7.96 3.59 -20.75
C GLU A 95 9.02 2.86 -21.58
N LYS A 96 10.00 2.29 -20.89
CA LYS A 96 11.14 1.58 -21.50
C LYS A 96 11.55 0.43 -20.59
N ILE A 97 11.94 -0.70 -21.20
CA ILE A 97 12.55 -1.84 -20.50
C ILE A 97 13.87 -2.18 -21.19
N THR A 98 14.91 -2.45 -20.39
CA THR A 98 16.21 -2.88 -20.88
C THR A 98 16.68 -4.11 -20.12
N PHE A 99 17.59 -4.86 -20.72
CA PHE A 99 18.30 -5.97 -20.10
C PHE A 99 19.54 -5.43 -19.36
N PHE A 100 19.83 -5.97 -18.18
CA PHE A 100 20.99 -5.60 -17.38
C PHE A 100 21.72 -6.87 -16.91
N ASP A 101 22.97 -6.98 -17.30
CA ASP A 101 23.87 -8.05 -16.87
C ASP A 101 24.55 -7.63 -15.55
N LEU A 102 24.16 -8.27 -14.45
CA LEU A 102 24.67 -7.96 -13.10
C LEU A 102 26.12 -8.38 -12.87
N LYS A 103 26.66 -9.32 -13.68
CA LYS A 103 28.08 -9.76 -13.60
C LYS A 103 29.03 -8.70 -14.15
N THR A 104 28.61 -8.11 -15.28
CA THR A 104 29.41 -7.11 -16.02
C THR A 104 28.95 -5.68 -15.75
N SER A 105 27.81 -5.49 -15.08
CA SER A 105 27.14 -4.21 -14.86
C SER A 105 26.85 -3.44 -16.15
N LYS A 106 26.52 -4.16 -17.22
CA LYS A 106 26.22 -3.58 -18.53
C LYS A 106 24.73 -3.64 -18.84
N GLU A 107 24.20 -2.49 -19.25
CA GLU A 107 22.86 -2.35 -19.78
C GLU A 107 22.85 -2.54 -21.30
N LYS A 108 21.80 -3.20 -21.82
CA LYS A 108 21.59 -3.44 -23.25
C LYS A 108 20.13 -3.22 -23.61
N ALA A 109 19.89 -2.67 -24.79
CA ALA A 109 18.54 -2.61 -25.36
C ALA A 109 18.04 -4.04 -25.68
N ILE A 110 16.73 -4.24 -25.58
CA ILE A 110 16.08 -5.48 -25.96
C ILE A 110 15.69 -5.37 -27.43
N ALA A 111 16.27 -6.20 -28.30
CA ALA A 111 15.97 -6.20 -29.73
C ALA A 111 14.48 -6.58 -29.94
N GLY A 112 13.80 -5.91 -30.87
CA GLY A 112 12.40 -6.18 -31.22
C GLY A 112 11.34 -5.62 -30.26
N LEU A 113 11.68 -5.27 -29.03
CA LEU A 113 10.73 -4.59 -28.13
C LEU A 113 10.59 -3.12 -28.54
N PRO A 114 9.39 -2.54 -28.54
CA PRO A 114 9.21 -1.10 -28.79
C PRO A 114 10.13 -0.23 -27.92
N ALA A 115 10.80 0.75 -28.51
CA ALA A 115 11.74 1.62 -27.79
C ALA A 115 11.06 2.50 -26.73
N LYS A 116 9.77 2.82 -26.95
CA LYS A 116 8.86 3.42 -26.00
C LYS A 116 7.53 2.68 -26.02
N GLY A 117 6.95 2.43 -24.87
CA GLY A 117 5.69 1.72 -24.72
C GLY A 117 5.00 2.06 -23.41
N ARG A 118 3.89 1.41 -23.16
CA ARG A 118 3.17 1.39 -21.87
C ARG A 118 3.26 -0.05 -21.34
N PHE A 119 4.44 -0.41 -20.77
CA PHE A 119 4.75 -1.76 -20.33
C PHE A 119 4.27 -2.03 -18.92
N SER A 120 3.60 -3.18 -18.72
CA SER A 120 3.15 -3.66 -17.39
C SER A 120 3.08 -5.18 -17.34
N ASN A 121 2.52 -5.77 -16.27
CA ASN A 121 2.32 -7.21 -16.11
C ASN A 121 3.58 -8.05 -16.39
N GLN A 122 4.69 -7.67 -15.78
CA GLN A 122 5.98 -8.34 -15.95
C GLN A 122 6.03 -9.68 -15.21
N SER A 123 6.51 -10.75 -15.85
CA SER A 123 6.62 -12.08 -15.25
C SER A 123 7.73 -12.92 -15.87
N TRP A 124 8.59 -13.51 -15.02
CA TRP A 124 9.52 -14.55 -15.44
C TRP A 124 8.81 -15.89 -15.59
N ASN A 125 9.26 -16.73 -16.55
CA ASN A 125 8.87 -18.14 -16.55
C ASN A 125 9.61 -18.92 -15.44
N THR A 126 9.26 -20.18 -15.20
CA THR A 126 9.79 -20.97 -14.10
C THR A 126 11.31 -21.14 -14.16
N SER A 127 11.88 -21.41 -15.32
CA SER A 127 13.35 -21.53 -15.50
C SER A 127 14.09 -20.19 -15.54
N GLN A 128 13.35 -19.06 -15.60
CA GLN A 128 13.87 -17.70 -15.79
C GLN A 128 14.69 -17.53 -17.08
N SER A 129 14.41 -18.34 -18.09
CA SER A 129 14.95 -18.20 -19.44
C SER A 129 14.16 -17.23 -20.32
N LYS A 130 12.92 -16.92 -19.92
CA LYS A 130 12.01 -16.01 -20.62
C LYS A 130 11.40 -15.01 -19.66
N PHE A 131 11.08 -13.82 -20.19
CA PHE A 131 10.43 -12.76 -19.46
C PHE A 131 9.25 -12.24 -20.27
N ALA A 132 8.05 -12.37 -19.72
CA ALA A 132 6.83 -11.89 -20.34
C ALA A 132 6.50 -10.48 -19.87
N VAL A 133 5.99 -9.66 -20.77
CA VAL A 133 5.55 -8.28 -20.49
C VAL A 133 4.39 -7.89 -21.41
N THR A 134 3.44 -7.14 -20.89
CA THR A 134 2.39 -6.53 -21.72
C THR A 134 2.80 -5.14 -22.17
N ASN A 135 2.36 -4.74 -23.36
CA ASN A 135 2.42 -3.37 -23.87
C ASN A 135 1.01 -2.89 -24.18
N THR A 136 0.58 -1.83 -23.52
CA THR A 136 -0.75 -1.22 -23.75
C THR A 136 -0.66 -0.17 -24.85
N THR A 137 -1.30 -0.44 -25.98
CA THR A 137 -1.45 0.49 -27.09
C THR A 137 -2.71 1.36 -26.94
N ASN A 138 -3.00 2.23 -27.91
CA ASN A 138 -4.27 2.96 -27.96
C ASN A 138 -5.48 2.09 -28.36
N LYS A 139 -5.25 0.82 -28.71
CA LYS A 139 -6.29 -0.13 -29.14
C LYS A 139 -6.56 -1.24 -28.14
N GLY A 140 -5.56 -1.60 -27.32
CA GLY A 140 -5.65 -2.69 -26.37
C GLY A 140 -4.29 -3.13 -25.84
N VAL A 141 -4.25 -4.30 -25.26
CA VAL A 141 -3.08 -4.87 -24.57
C VAL A 141 -2.47 -6.00 -25.39
N GLU A 142 -1.19 -5.86 -25.72
CA GLU A 142 -0.36 -6.86 -26.42
C GLU A 142 0.45 -7.68 -25.40
N LEU A 143 0.86 -8.91 -25.78
CA LEU A 143 1.80 -9.73 -25.01
C LEU A 143 3.11 -9.91 -25.78
N TRP A 144 4.21 -9.64 -25.09
CA TRP A 144 5.58 -9.79 -25.57
C TRP A 144 6.37 -10.75 -24.70
N ILE A 145 7.23 -11.55 -25.31
CA ILE A 145 8.17 -12.45 -24.62
C ILE A 145 9.59 -12.06 -24.99
N VAL A 146 10.41 -11.85 -23.98
CA VAL A 146 11.84 -11.57 -24.09
C VAL A 146 12.61 -12.86 -23.80
N ASP A 147 13.46 -13.28 -24.71
CA ASP A 147 14.42 -14.36 -24.49
C ASP A 147 15.66 -13.78 -23.76
N VAL A 148 15.96 -14.34 -22.59
CA VAL A 148 17.04 -13.83 -21.73
C VAL A 148 18.41 -14.05 -22.33
N LYS A 149 18.61 -15.14 -23.06
CA LYS A 149 19.90 -15.51 -23.67
C LYS A 149 20.24 -14.63 -24.88
N THR A 150 19.26 -14.37 -25.73
CA THR A 150 19.44 -13.57 -26.96
C THR A 150 19.17 -12.07 -26.75
N GLN A 151 18.52 -11.68 -25.67
CA GLN A 151 18.00 -10.35 -25.39
C GLN A 151 17.09 -9.82 -26.52
N ALA A 152 16.33 -10.71 -27.16
CA ALA A 152 15.37 -10.40 -28.21
C ALA A 152 13.93 -10.61 -27.71
N ALA A 153 13.03 -9.72 -28.13
CA ALA A 153 11.60 -9.79 -27.84
C ALA A 153 10.80 -10.21 -29.06
N THR A 154 9.79 -11.03 -28.84
CA THR A 154 8.80 -11.43 -29.84
C THR A 154 7.40 -11.11 -29.35
N LYS A 155 6.57 -10.47 -30.18
CA LYS A 155 5.16 -10.29 -29.89
C LYS A 155 4.43 -11.62 -30.11
N VAL A 156 3.84 -12.15 -29.03
CA VAL A 156 3.15 -13.45 -29.08
C VAL A 156 1.63 -13.32 -29.12
N TYR A 157 1.10 -12.14 -28.72
CA TYR A 157 -0.32 -11.85 -28.84
C TYR A 157 -0.57 -10.39 -29.20
N GLU A 158 -1.56 -10.18 -30.08
CA GLU A 158 -1.98 -8.83 -30.51
C GLU A 158 -2.77 -8.08 -29.42
N ASP A 159 -3.19 -6.87 -29.70
CA ASP A 159 -3.91 -5.93 -28.84
C ASP A 159 -5.34 -6.39 -28.42
N LYS A 160 -5.48 -7.65 -28.02
CA LYS A 160 -6.76 -8.30 -27.64
C LYS A 160 -6.79 -8.91 -26.25
N LEU A 161 -5.78 -8.67 -25.42
CA LEU A 161 -5.79 -9.18 -24.06
C LEU A 161 -6.83 -8.43 -23.23
N ASN A 162 -7.54 -9.16 -22.36
CA ASN A 162 -8.36 -8.59 -21.30
C ASN A 162 -7.54 -8.55 -20.00
N ALA A 163 -7.15 -7.36 -19.59
CA ALA A 163 -6.41 -7.09 -18.35
C ALA A 163 -7.27 -6.37 -17.29
N ASN A 164 -8.60 -6.45 -17.40
CA ASN A 164 -9.53 -5.82 -16.45
C ASN A 164 -9.70 -6.60 -15.16
N LEU A 165 -9.60 -7.93 -15.25
CA LEU A 165 -9.87 -8.84 -14.14
C LEU A 165 -8.76 -9.89 -14.04
N GLY A 166 -8.08 -9.94 -12.89
CA GLY A 166 -6.96 -10.84 -12.69
C GLY A 166 -5.72 -10.50 -13.55
N ARG A 167 -4.84 -11.49 -13.73
CA ARG A 167 -3.66 -11.36 -14.60
C ARG A 167 -4.04 -11.66 -16.05
N PRO A 168 -3.58 -10.88 -17.03
CA PRO A 168 -3.93 -11.12 -18.43
C PRO A 168 -3.27 -12.37 -19.03
N PHE A 169 -2.29 -12.95 -18.35
CA PHE A 169 -1.65 -14.21 -18.76
C PHE A 169 -1.02 -14.95 -17.58
N ASN A 170 -0.89 -16.27 -17.70
CA ASN A 170 -0.25 -17.12 -16.70
C ASN A 170 0.63 -18.18 -17.40
N TRP A 171 1.87 -18.34 -16.93
CA TRP A 171 2.75 -19.41 -17.37
C TRP A 171 2.21 -20.77 -16.91
N ILE A 172 2.11 -21.73 -17.83
CA ILE A 172 1.75 -23.12 -17.52
C ILE A 172 2.92 -24.08 -17.72
N SER A 173 3.94 -23.63 -18.42
CA SER A 173 5.25 -24.26 -18.55
C SER A 173 6.29 -23.21 -18.94
N ASP A 174 7.52 -23.62 -19.20
CA ASP A 174 8.56 -22.70 -19.70
C ASP A 174 8.29 -22.17 -21.12
N SER A 175 7.43 -22.83 -21.87
CA SER A 175 7.13 -22.50 -23.29
C SER A 175 5.63 -22.27 -23.56
N GLU A 176 4.76 -22.39 -22.56
CA GLU A 176 3.31 -22.24 -22.77
C GLU A 176 2.67 -21.30 -21.76
N LEU A 177 1.67 -20.57 -22.22
CA LEU A 177 0.87 -19.61 -21.45
C LEU A 177 -0.62 -19.89 -21.64
N ILE A 178 -1.43 -19.60 -20.60
CA ILE A 178 -2.85 -19.32 -20.74
C ILE A 178 -3.03 -17.79 -20.73
N VAL A 179 -3.73 -17.26 -21.72
CA VAL A 179 -3.90 -15.83 -21.96
C VAL A 179 -5.39 -15.47 -21.91
N ASN A 180 -5.74 -14.42 -21.17
CA ASN A 180 -7.10 -13.88 -21.12
C ASN A 180 -7.34 -12.98 -22.32
N VAL A 181 -8.25 -13.39 -23.22
CA VAL A 181 -8.50 -12.69 -24.48
C VAL A 181 -9.93 -12.14 -24.48
N ILE A 182 -10.11 -10.94 -25.03
CA ILE A 182 -11.42 -10.35 -25.24
C ILE A 182 -12.19 -11.22 -26.24
N PRO A 183 -13.33 -11.83 -25.86
CA PRO A 183 -14.04 -12.75 -26.75
C PRO A 183 -14.75 -11.99 -27.88
N ALA A 184 -14.88 -12.65 -29.03
CA ALA A 184 -15.65 -12.10 -30.15
C ALA A 184 -17.15 -11.87 -29.83
N SER A 185 -17.67 -12.55 -28.83
CA SER A 185 -19.05 -12.42 -28.33
C SER A 185 -19.29 -11.18 -27.45
N LYS A 186 -18.22 -10.41 -27.10
CA LYS A 186 -18.35 -9.18 -26.31
C LYS A 186 -19.27 -8.20 -27.03
N LYS A 187 -20.30 -7.73 -26.33
CA LYS A 187 -21.27 -6.74 -26.82
C LYS A 187 -20.76 -5.33 -26.61
N ALA A 188 -21.29 -4.39 -27.39
CA ALA A 188 -21.04 -2.97 -27.18
C ALA A 188 -21.48 -2.52 -25.79
N LEU A 189 -20.67 -1.68 -25.16
CA LEU A 189 -20.99 -1.12 -23.85
C LEU A 189 -22.15 -0.12 -23.96
N ILE A 190 -22.93 -0.02 -22.89
CA ILE A 190 -23.97 0.99 -22.76
C ILE A 190 -23.29 2.29 -22.32
N ASP A 191 -23.54 3.36 -23.05
CA ASP A 191 -23.15 4.71 -22.61
C ASP A 191 -24.11 5.16 -21.49
N THR A 192 -23.68 5.02 -20.24
CA THR A 192 -24.50 5.35 -19.07
C THR A 192 -24.82 6.84 -18.94
N LYS A 193 -24.04 7.71 -19.61
CA LYS A 193 -24.31 9.17 -19.64
C LYS A 193 -25.48 9.55 -20.57
N GLN A 194 -25.72 8.74 -21.60
CA GLN A 194 -26.79 8.97 -22.58
C GLN A 194 -27.97 8.03 -22.37
N ALA A 195 -27.82 6.98 -21.57
CA ALA A 195 -28.86 6.01 -21.30
C ALA A 195 -30.01 6.64 -20.49
N ILE A 196 -31.25 6.44 -20.99
CA ILE A 196 -32.43 6.84 -20.24
C ILE A 196 -32.68 5.82 -19.13
N ALA A 197 -32.81 6.29 -17.89
CA ALA A 197 -33.11 5.45 -16.75
C ALA A 197 -34.46 4.73 -16.96
N THR A 198 -34.45 3.41 -16.82
CA THR A 198 -35.68 2.58 -16.97
C THR A 198 -36.47 2.42 -15.66
N GLY A 199 -35.91 2.91 -14.54
CA GLY A 199 -36.53 2.88 -13.22
C GLY A 199 -35.56 3.34 -12.13
N PRO A 200 -36.04 3.48 -10.89
CA PRO A 200 -35.19 3.82 -9.74
C PRO A 200 -34.32 2.63 -9.34
N THR A 201 -33.16 2.92 -8.71
CA THR A 201 -32.42 1.91 -7.98
C THR A 201 -33.04 1.71 -6.61
N VAL A 202 -33.35 0.47 -6.25
CA VAL A 202 -33.98 0.12 -4.97
C VAL A 202 -33.05 -0.79 -4.18
N SER A 203 -32.70 -0.36 -2.97
CA SER A 203 -31.96 -1.19 -2.00
C SER A 203 -32.92 -1.67 -0.91
N VAL A 204 -32.85 -2.94 -0.54
CA VAL A 204 -33.71 -3.55 0.45
C VAL A 204 -32.85 -4.19 1.54
N ALA A 205 -33.23 -4.00 2.81
CA ALA A 205 -32.68 -4.75 3.94
C ALA A 205 -33.80 -5.69 4.49
N ASP A 206 -33.43 -6.94 4.73
CA ASP A 206 -34.36 -7.98 5.21
C ASP A 206 -34.42 -8.11 6.75
N GLY A 207 -33.86 -7.12 7.46
CA GLY A 207 -33.83 -7.09 8.92
C GLY A 207 -32.65 -7.85 9.54
N LYS A 208 -31.76 -8.44 8.75
CA LYS A 208 -30.53 -9.02 9.25
C LYS A 208 -29.47 -7.94 9.46
N GLU A 209 -28.70 -8.07 10.54
CA GLU A 209 -27.55 -7.20 10.77
C GLU A 209 -26.47 -7.46 9.72
N ALA A 210 -26.09 -6.40 9.00
CA ALA A 210 -25.05 -6.42 7.98
C ALA A 210 -24.18 -5.18 8.14
N GLN A 211 -23.16 -5.26 9.00
CA GLN A 211 -22.26 -4.15 9.28
C GLN A 211 -21.16 -4.12 8.22
N ASN A 212 -21.37 -3.38 7.15
CA ASN A 212 -20.39 -3.22 6.09
C ASN A 212 -19.73 -1.84 6.13
N ARG A 213 -18.44 -1.80 5.81
CA ARG A 213 -17.76 -0.55 5.46
C ARG A 213 -18.34 -0.04 4.13
N THR A 214 -18.40 1.26 3.98
CA THR A 214 -18.86 1.88 2.74
C THR A 214 -17.76 1.78 1.68
N TYR A 215 -18.05 1.07 0.59
CA TYR A 215 -17.13 0.95 -0.54
C TYR A 215 -17.43 2.01 -1.61
N GLN A 216 -16.43 2.31 -2.44
CA GLN A 216 -16.56 3.19 -3.61
C GLN A 216 -16.58 2.37 -4.91
N ASP A 217 -16.96 3.05 -6.00
CA ASP A 217 -16.91 2.49 -7.35
C ASP A 217 -17.77 1.24 -7.52
N LEU A 218 -18.87 1.12 -6.74
CA LEU A 218 -19.80 0.00 -6.79
C LEU A 218 -20.68 0.06 -8.05
N LEU A 219 -21.29 -1.06 -8.40
CA LEU A 219 -22.38 -1.09 -9.35
C LEU A 219 -23.57 -0.30 -8.80
N GLN A 220 -24.28 0.43 -9.64
CA GLN A 220 -25.40 1.29 -9.23
C GLN A 220 -26.73 0.89 -9.87
N ASN A 221 -26.69 0.21 -11.03
CA ASN A 221 -27.87 -0.11 -11.81
C ASN A 221 -27.60 -1.27 -12.80
N LYS A 222 -28.63 -1.69 -13.54
CA LYS A 222 -28.55 -2.78 -14.51
C LYS A 222 -27.61 -2.49 -15.70
N ASN A 223 -27.41 -1.23 -16.06
CA ASN A 223 -26.48 -0.87 -17.13
C ASN A 223 -25.02 -1.09 -16.65
N ASP A 224 -24.75 -0.78 -15.39
CA ASP A 224 -23.44 -1.05 -14.78
C ASP A 224 -23.17 -2.56 -14.67
N GLU A 225 -24.17 -3.36 -14.28
CA GLU A 225 -24.04 -4.82 -14.30
C GLU A 225 -23.69 -5.34 -15.69
N PHE A 226 -24.40 -4.84 -16.73
CA PHE A 226 -24.13 -5.23 -18.10
C PHE A 226 -22.72 -4.83 -18.53
N ASN A 227 -22.31 -3.60 -18.29
CA ASN A 227 -20.99 -3.10 -18.65
C ASN A 227 -19.88 -3.84 -17.88
N PHE A 228 -20.07 -4.12 -16.58
CA PHE A 228 -19.15 -4.92 -15.81
C PHE A 228 -18.98 -6.33 -16.42
N GLU A 229 -20.07 -7.03 -16.71
CA GLU A 229 -20.02 -8.35 -17.33
C GLU A 229 -19.27 -8.32 -18.67
N GLN A 230 -19.56 -7.34 -19.54
CA GLN A 230 -18.89 -7.22 -20.85
C GLN A 230 -17.39 -6.90 -20.75
N LEU A 231 -16.97 -6.21 -19.70
CA LEU A 231 -15.56 -5.86 -19.46
C LEU A 231 -14.81 -6.97 -18.70
N ALA A 232 -15.49 -7.75 -17.88
CA ALA A 232 -14.90 -8.82 -17.08
C ALA A 232 -14.76 -10.14 -17.85
N ILE A 233 -15.57 -10.35 -18.92
CA ILE A 233 -15.61 -11.60 -19.65
C ILE A 233 -14.32 -11.80 -20.50
N SER A 234 -13.72 -12.98 -20.40
CA SER A 234 -12.55 -13.41 -21.19
C SER A 234 -12.71 -14.81 -21.73
N GLU A 235 -12.24 -15.04 -22.94
CA GLU A 235 -11.94 -16.38 -23.45
C GLU A 235 -10.52 -16.74 -23.06
N LEU A 236 -10.27 -17.97 -22.62
CA LEU A 236 -8.91 -18.43 -22.31
C LEU A 236 -8.29 -19.12 -23.51
N VAL A 237 -7.12 -18.66 -23.91
CA VAL A 237 -6.36 -19.17 -25.05
C VAL A 237 -5.02 -19.71 -24.58
N LYS A 238 -4.71 -20.94 -24.94
CA LYS A 238 -3.39 -21.54 -24.75
C LYS A 238 -2.47 -21.08 -25.88
N VAL A 239 -1.29 -20.57 -25.53
CA VAL A 239 -0.29 -20.07 -26.49
C VAL A 239 1.03 -20.79 -26.25
N ASN A 240 1.57 -21.43 -27.28
CA ASN A 240 2.93 -21.97 -27.30
C ASN A 240 3.86 -20.93 -27.92
N ILE A 241 4.84 -20.44 -27.13
CA ILE A 241 5.71 -19.33 -27.55
C ILE A 241 6.83 -19.74 -28.50
N GLU A 242 7.11 -21.04 -28.63
CA GLU A 242 8.15 -21.56 -29.53
C GLU A 242 7.62 -21.80 -30.95
N THR A 243 6.40 -22.36 -31.04
CA THR A 243 5.75 -22.64 -32.30
C THR A 243 4.83 -21.52 -32.81
N GLY A 244 4.43 -20.61 -31.92
CA GLY A 244 3.42 -19.59 -32.18
C GLY A 244 1.99 -20.15 -32.24
N ALA A 245 1.78 -21.44 -31.93
CA ALA A 245 0.48 -22.09 -31.97
C ALA A 245 -0.45 -21.48 -30.88
N LYS A 246 -1.70 -21.21 -31.28
CA LYS A 246 -2.76 -20.68 -30.40
C LYS A 246 -3.97 -21.61 -30.51
N SER A 247 -4.51 -22.02 -29.38
CA SER A 247 -5.72 -22.83 -29.33
C SER A 247 -6.64 -22.33 -28.21
N LYS A 248 -7.94 -22.32 -28.48
CA LYS A 248 -8.92 -22.05 -27.46
C LYS A 248 -8.80 -23.10 -26.35
N TRP A 249 -8.68 -22.63 -25.10
CA TRP A 249 -8.57 -23.51 -23.94
C TRP A 249 -9.88 -23.59 -23.14
N LYS A 250 -10.57 -22.43 -22.93
CA LYS A 250 -11.90 -22.32 -22.30
C LYS A 250 -12.76 -21.29 -22.99
N ASP A 251 -14.08 -21.52 -22.92
CA ASP A 251 -15.11 -20.57 -23.35
C ASP A 251 -15.10 -19.30 -22.52
N ALA A 252 -15.76 -18.27 -23.03
CA ALA A 252 -15.83 -16.96 -22.41
C ALA A 252 -16.59 -16.99 -21.08
N ALA A 253 -15.92 -16.53 -20.02
CA ALA A 253 -16.47 -16.35 -18.67
C ALA A 253 -15.70 -15.26 -17.91
N MET A 254 -16.10 -14.95 -16.67
CA MET A 254 -15.44 -13.93 -15.85
C MET A 254 -14.37 -14.56 -14.95
N TYR A 255 -13.19 -14.80 -15.50
CA TYR A 255 -12.07 -15.42 -14.82
C TYR A 255 -11.29 -14.43 -13.97
N THR A 256 -11.04 -14.73 -12.70
CA THR A 256 -10.28 -13.87 -11.78
C THR A 256 -8.89 -14.40 -11.46
N ASP A 257 -8.74 -15.71 -11.31
CA ASP A 257 -7.46 -16.33 -10.97
C ASP A 257 -7.28 -17.64 -11.73
N ILE A 258 -6.04 -17.89 -12.14
CA ILE A 258 -5.62 -19.09 -12.84
C ILE A 258 -4.29 -19.52 -12.25
N SER A 259 -4.22 -20.72 -11.68
CA SER A 259 -3.01 -21.26 -11.10
C SER A 259 -2.78 -22.73 -11.50
N VAL A 260 -1.54 -23.08 -11.75
CA VAL A 260 -1.14 -24.40 -12.25
C VAL A 260 -0.60 -25.24 -11.11
N SER A 261 -0.94 -26.53 -11.08
CA SER A 261 -0.37 -27.48 -10.12
C SER A 261 1.16 -27.57 -10.29
N PRO A 262 1.90 -27.90 -9.21
CA PRO A 262 3.36 -28.00 -9.30
C PRO A 262 3.88 -28.96 -10.39
N ASP A 263 3.17 -30.05 -10.67
CA ASP A 263 3.51 -31.00 -11.75
C ASP A 263 3.06 -30.55 -13.16
N GLY A 264 2.37 -29.39 -13.26
CA GLY A 264 1.86 -28.88 -14.53
C GLY A 264 0.69 -29.65 -15.14
N GLN A 265 0.08 -30.61 -14.42
CA GLN A 265 -0.98 -31.47 -14.97
C GLN A 265 -2.39 -30.87 -14.82
N TYR A 266 -2.58 -29.97 -13.84
CA TYR A 266 -3.87 -29.41 -13.49
C TYR A 266 -3.82 -27.89 -13.42
N VAL A 267 -4.95 -27.26 -13.69
CA VAL A 267 -5.13 -25.81 -13.61
C VAL A 267 -6.35 -25.53 -12.74
N LEU A 268 -6.16 -24.81 -11.65
CA LEU A 268 -7.23 -24.27 -10.81
C LEU A 268 -7.64 -22.92 -11.37
N VAL A 269 -8.92 -22.73 -11.60
CA VAL A 269 -9.52 -21.53 -12.17
C VAL A 269 -10.63 -21.03 -11.27
N ASN A 270 -10.60 -19.74 -10.90
CA ASN A 270 -11.72 -19.07 -10.22
C ASN A 270 -12.54 -18.27 -11.23
N GLU A 271 -13.86 -18.40 -11.16
CA GLU A 271 -14.82 -17.76 -12.05
C GLU A 271 -15.93 -17.08 -11.25
N ILE A 272 -16.14 -15.76 -11.51
CA ILE A 272 -17.26 -15.00 -10.93
C ILE A 272 -18.58 -15.45 -11.54
N LYS A 273 -19.59 -15.52 -10.69
CA LYS A 273 -20.98 -15.86 -11.03
C LYS A 273 -21.94 -14.73 -10.67
N LYS A 274 -23.19 -14.83 -11.14
CA LYS A 274 -24.31 -13.97 -10.70
C LYS A 274 -25.01 -14.62 -9.50
N PRO A 275 -25.74 -13.82 -8.69
CA PRO A 275 -26.06 -12.40 -8.86
C PRO A 275 -24.92 -11.47 -8.46
N PHE A 276 -24.86 -10.27 -9.06
CA PHE A 276 -23.98 -9.19 -8.62
C PHE A 276 -24.62 -8.41 -7.48
N SER A 277 -23.81 -7.59 -6.78
CA SER A 277 -24.23 -6.75 -5.67
C SER A 277 -23.94 -5.27 -5.93
N TYR A 278 -24.78 -4.41 -5.35
CA TYR A 278 -24.57 -2.94 -5.29
C TYR A 278 -24.00 -2.50 -3.95
N LEU A 279 -23.70 -3.44 -3.03
CA LEU A 279 -23.22 -3.15 -1.68
C LEU A 279 -21.78 -3.53 -1.45
N VAL A 280 -21.25 -4.45 -2.26
CA VAL A 280 -19.86 -4.96 -2.14
C VAL A 280 -19.17 -4.98 -3.50
N THR A 281 -17.83 -5.11 -3.48
CA THR A 281 -17.01 -5.20 -4.68
C THR A 281 -17.04 -6.61 -5.30
N TYR A 282 -16.56 -6.74 -6.54
CA TYR A 282 -16.54 -8.00 -7.29
C TYR A 282 -15.88 -9.17 -6.54
N SER A 283 -14.94 -8.90 -5.65
CA SER A 283 -14.26 -9.93 -4.85
C SER A 283 -15.17 -10.66 -3.86
N SER A 284 -16.34 -10.10 -3.59
CA SER A 284 -17.38 -10.68 -2.74
C SER A 284 -18.57 -11.26 -3.52
N PHE A 285 -18.52 -11.21 -4.86
CA PHE A 285 -19.56 -11.82 -5.70
C PHE A 285 -19.48 -13.34 -5.64
N PRO A 286 -20.58 -14.05 -5.99
CA PRO A 286 -20.54 -15.49 -6.10
C PRO A 286 -19.43 -15.94 -7.04
N SER A 287 -18.74 -17.02 -6.68
CA SER A 287 -17.68 -17.58 -7.53
C SER A 287 -17.58 -19.09 -7.41
N THR A 288 -16.99 -19.71 -8.43
CA THR A 288 -16.67 -21.13 -8.41
C THR A 288 -15.18 -21.34 -8.61
N ASP A 289 -14.59 -22.25 -7.85
CA ASP A 289 -13.22 -22.73 -8.05
C ASP A 289 -13.26 -24.11 -8.71
N VAL A 290 -12.68 -24.21 -9.90
CA VAL A 290 -12.78 -25.41 -10.76
C VAL A 290 -11.39 -25.87 -11.15
N VAL A 291 -11.12 -27.16 -11.01
CA VAL A 291 -9.92 -27.83 -11.52
C VAL A 291 -10.19 -28.39 -12.91
N TYR A 292 -9.34 -28.03 -13.83
CA TYR A 292 -9.25 -28.60 -15.18
C TYR A 292 -7.93 -29.37 -15.32
N ASP A 293 -7.86 -30.34 -16.25
CA ASP A 293 -6.57 -30.83 -16.71
C ASP A 293 -5.88 -29.79 -17.59
N ILE A 294 -4.61 -29.99 -17.91
CA ILE A 294 -3.81 -29.04 -18.72
C ILE A 294 -4.38 -28.82 -20.13
N ASN A 295 -5.26 -29.69 -20.60
CA ASN A 295 -5.93 -29.58 -21.90
C ASN A 295 -7.30 -28.89 -21.81
N GLY A 296 -7.71 -28.48 -20.61
CA GLY A 296 -8.97 -27.76 -20.36
C GLY A 296 -10.18 -28.66 -20.14
N LYS A 297 -10.01 -29.98 -19.97
CA LYS A 297 -11.09 -30.87 -19.60
C LYS A 297 -11.44 -30.70 -18.12
N LEU A 298 -12.72 -30.57 -17.81
CA LEU A 298 -13.21 -30.47 -16.43
C LEU A 298 -12.80 -31.75 -15.64
N VAL A 299 -12.18 -31.55 -14.49
CA VAL A 299 -11.83 -32.58 -13.52
C VAL A 299 -12.78 -32.50 -12.32
N LYS A 300 -12.85 -31.34 -11.66
CA LYS A 300 -13.68 -31.18 -10.46
C LYS A 300 -14.01 -29.71 -10.19
N GLU A 301 -15.24 -29.41 -9.86
CA GLU A 301 -15.60 -28.20 -9.14
C GLU A 301 -15.28 -28.42 -7.66
N VAL A 302 -14.33 -27.64 -7.12
CA VAL A 302 -13.80 -27.85 -5.77
C VAL A 302 -14.38 -26.91 -4.74
N ASP A 303 -14.92 -25.77 -5.18
CA ASP A 303 -15.62 -24.83 -4.30
C ASP A 303 -16.68 -24.03 -5.04
N HIS A 304 -17.74 -23.67 -4.30
CA HIS A 304 -18.77 -22.73 -4.72
C HIS A 304 -19.01 -21.74 -3.58
N LYS A 305 -18.80 -20.45 -3.89
CA LYS A 305 -18.97 -19.36 -2.92
C LYS A 305 -20.23 -18.58 -3.26
N GLU A 306 -21.09 -18.42 -2.29
CA GLU A 306 -22.25 -17.55 -2.37
C GLU A 306 -21.84 -16.08 -2.25
N LEU A 307 -22.77 -15.17 -2.56
CA LEU A 307 -22.59 -13.73 -2.40
C LEU A 307 -22.27 -13.37 -0.93
N GLN A 308 -21.15 -12.67 -0.72
CA GLN A 308 -20.63 -12.31 0.59
C GLN A 308 -20.91 -10.84 0.92
N GLU A 309 -22.17 -10.49 1.15
CA GLU A 309 -22.54 -9.13 1.59
C GLU A 309 -22.41 -8.94 3.10
N VAL A 310 -22.38 -10.02 3.86
CA VAL A 310 -22.32 -9.99 5.32
C VAL A 310 -21.14 -10.78 5.82
N VAL A 311 -20.26 -10.11 6.61
CA VAL A 311 -19.18 -10.75 7.34
C VAL A 311 -19.40 -10.45 8.83
N PRO A 312 -19.19 -11.43 9.75
CA PRO A 312 -19.31 -11.18 11.18
C PRO A 312 -18.38 -10.05 11.65
N LYS A 313 -18.81 -9.32 12.68
CA LYS A 313 -18.11 -8.16 13.22
C LYS A 313 -16.74 -8.53 13.80
N GLY A 314 -15.76 -7.66 13.62
CA GLY A 314 -14.43 -7.72 14.20
C GLY A 314 -13.33 -8.10 13.22
N PHE A 315 -12.11 -7.58 13.47
CA PHE A 315 -10.97 -7.76 12.55
C PHE A 315 -10.41 -9.19 12.51
N SER A 316 -10.75 -10.02 13.49
CA SER A 316 -10.46 -11.46 13.45
C SER A 316 -11.64 -12.31 12.93
N SER A 317 -12.73 -11.67 12.50
CA SER A 317 -13.83 -12.37 11.83
C SER A 317 -13.50 -12.65 10.37
N THR A 318 -14.19 -13.63 9.80
CA THR A 318 -13.94 -14.10 8.43
C THR A 318 -15.22 -14.73 7.85
N ILE A 319 -15.18 -15.02 6.56
CA ILE A 319 -16.26 -15.72 5.86
C ILE A 319 -16.31 -17.21 6.25
N MET A 320 -17.47 -17.80 6.10
CA MET A 320 -17.65 -19.26 6.15
C MET A 320 -17.16 -19.92 4.85
N GLY A 321 -16.95 -21.24 4.89
CA GLY A 321 -16.50 -22.01 3.73
C GLY A 321 -14.98 -22.00 3.53
N LYS A 322 -14.57 -22.40 2.33
CA LYS A 322 -13.15 -22.50 2.00
C LYS A 322 -12.54 -21.13 1.76
N ARG A 323 -11.38 -20.92 2.38
CA ARG A 323 -10.53 -19.74 2.23
C ARG A 323 -9.12 -20.18 1.87
N SER A 324 -8.36 -19.33 1.20
CA SER A 324 -6.96 -19.60 0.85
C SER A 324 -6.79 -20.97 0.14
N LEU A 325 -7.60 -21.19 -0.88
CA LEU A 325 -7.55 -22.39 -1.71
C LEU A 325 -6.39 -22.28 -2.71
N TYR A 326 -5.35 -23.10 -2.54
CA TYR A 326 -4.14 -23.07 -3.35
C TYR A 326 -3.54 -24.46 -3.53
N TRP A 327 -2.58 -24.58 -4.45
CA TRP A 327 -1.74 -25.77 -4.60
C TRP A 327 -0.69 -25.82 -3.48
N ARG A 328 -0.49 -27.03 -2.89
CA ARG A 328 0.66 -27.26 -2.03
C ARG A 328 1.94 -27.18 -2.84
N ALA A 329 2.89 -26.34 -2.39
CA ALA A 329 4.15 -26.12 -3.11
C ALA A 329 5.07 -27.36 -3.12
N ASP A 330 4.96 -28.22 -2.09
CA ASP A 330 5.79 -29.42 -1.89
C ASP A 330 5.20 -30.70 -2.49
N LYS A 331 4.00 -30.63 -3.06
CA LYS A 331 3.30 -31.79 -3.66
C LYS A 331 2.95 -31.57 -5.12
N PRO A 332 2.96 -32.60 -5.98
CA PRO A 332 2.74 -32.42 -7.42
C PRO A 332 1.36 -31.86 -7.75
N ASN A 333 0.29 -32.32 -7.08
CA ASN A 333 -1.09 -32.02 -7.47
C ASN A 333 -2.07 -32.11 -6.29
N THR A 334 -1.72 -31.47 -5.18
CA THR A 334 -2.53 -31.44 -3.96
C THR A 334 -3.01 -30.03 -3.69
N LEU A 335 -4.33 -29.84 -3.57
CA LEU A 335 -4.94 -28.60 -3.11
C LEU A 335 -4.99 -28.55 -1.58
N TYR A 336 -4.88 -27.38 -1.01
CA TYR A 336 -5.16 -27.10 0.40
C TYR A 336 -6.02 -25.86 0.56
N TRP A 337 -6.73 -25.76 1.69
CA TRP A 337 -7.55 -24.60 2.06
C TRP A 337 -7.77 -24.56 3.56
N VAL A 338 -8.36 -23.47 4.03
CA VAL A 338 -8.69 -23.23 5.43
C VAL A 338 -10.20 -23.06 5.59
N GLU A 339 -10.77 -23.64 6.66
CA GLU A 339 -12.15 -23.40 7.06
C GLU A 339 -12.20 -22.90 8.50
N ALA A 340 -13.14 -21.96 8.76
CA ALA A 340 -13.38 -21.44 10.11
C ALA A 340 -14.18 -22.45 10.93
N LEU A 341 -13.73 -22.75 12.14
CA LEU A 341 -14.38 -23.68 13.08
C LEU A 341 -15.36 -22.98 14.03
N ASP A 342 -15.29 -21.65 14.11
CA ASP A 342 -16.15 -20.80 14.93
C ASP A 342 -17.30 -20.12 14.12
N GLY A 343 -17.55 -20.60 12.92
CA GLY A 343 -18.50 -19.97 11.99
C GLY A 343 -18.02 -18.65 11.42
N GLY A 344 -16.71 -18.36 11.51
CA GLY A 344 -16.12 -17.10 11.07
C GLY A 344 -16.33 -15.92 12.04
N ASP A 345 -17.02 -16.13 13.15
CA ASP A 345 -17.36 -15.10 14.12
C ASP A 345 -16.34 -15.06 15.27
N ALA A 346 -15.53 -14.01 15.29
CA ALA A 346 -14.52 -13.80 16.31
C ALA A 346 -15.07 -13.70 17.74
N ASN A 347 -16.36 -13.36 17.90
CA ASN A 347 -17.01 -13.21 19.20
C ASN A 347 -17.49 -14.52 19.78
N LYS A 348 -17.58 -15.59 18.99
CA LYS A 348 -17.92 -16.92 19.46
C LYS A 348 -16.75 -17.57 20.15
N PRO A 349 -16.92 -18.16 21.36
CA PRO A 349 -15.88 -18.97 21.99
C PRO A 349 -15.56 -20.20 21.14
N ALA A 350 -14.27 -20.47 20.93
CA ALA A 350 -13.81 -21.68 20.26
C ALA A 350 -12.41 -22.05 20.75
N GLU A 351 -12.14 -23.34 20.91
CA GLU A 351 -10.82 -23.85 21.27
C GLU A 351 -9.83 -23.69 20.12
N PHE A 352 -10.28 -23.96 18.89
CA PHE A 352 -9.57 -23.73 17.65
C PHE A 352 -10.45 -22.89 16.72
N ARG A 353 -9.84 -21.90 16.08
CA ARG A 353 -10.54 -20.99 15.20
C ARG A 353 -10.56 -21.42 13.74
N ASP A 354 -9.47 -22.02 13.29
CA ASP A 354 -9.32 -22.43 11.89
C ASP A 354 -8.72 -23.85 11.80
N ALA A 355 -9.07 -24.54 10.71
CA ALA A 355 -8.48 -25.83 10.35
C ALA A 355 -7.98 -25.80 8.90
N LEU A 356 -6.79 -26.35 8.68
CA LEU A 356 -6.16 -26.54 7.38
C LEU A 356 -6.51 -27.93 6.85
N TYR A 357 -7.04 -27.98 5.64
CA TYR A 357 -7.43 -29.20 4.94
C TYR A 357 -6.68 -29.36 3.63
N GLN A 358 -6.64 -30.57 3.12
CA GLN A 358 -6.10 -30.90 1.79
C GLN A 358 -6.95 -31.91 1.03
N VAL A 359 -6.72 -31.99 -0.28
CA VAL A 359 -7.19 -33.06 -1.17
C VAL A 359 -6.24 -33.20 -2.35
N SER A 360 -5.84 -34.42 -2.67
CA SER A 360 -4.97 -34.73 -3.83
C SER A 360 -5.79 -35.16 -5.04
N ALA A 361 -5.19 -35.04 -6.24
CA ALA A 361 -5.79 -35.55 -7.47
C ALA A 361 -6.19 -37.04 -7.31
N PRO A 362 -7.32 -37.44 -7.91
CA PRO A 362 -8.21 -36.70 -8.80
C PRO A 362 -9.30 -35.87 -8.11
N PHE A 363 -9.12 -35.43 -6.85
CA PHE A 363 -9.96 -34.56 -6.04
C PHE A 363 -11.35 -35.15 -5.73
N THR A 364 -11.48 -36.47 -5.74
CA THR A 364 -12.71 -37.20 -5.44
C THR A 364 -12.76 -37.77 -4.01
N ALA A 365 -11.60 -37.80 -3.33
CA ALA A 365 -11.50 -38.22 -1.94
C ALA A 365 -12.14 -37.19 -1.00
N ASN A 366 -12.51 -37.62 0.21
CA ASN A 366 -12.89 -36.69 1.26
C ASN A 366 -11.71 -35.80 1.64
N LYS A 367 -12.03 -34.57 2.10
CA LYS A 367 -11.02 -33.67 2.65
C LYS A 367 -10.29 -34.31 3.82
N GLU A 368 -8.99 -34.15 3.84
CA GLU A 368 -8.12 -34.58 4.93
C GLU A 368 -7.74 -33.39 5.80
N LEU A 369 -7.94 -33.52 7.12
CA LEU A 369 -7.50 -32.51 8.09
C LEU A 369 -5.99 -32.64 8.26
N LEU A 370 -5.27 -31.50 8.12
CA LEU A 370 -3.82 -31.45 8.38
C LEU A 370 -3.49 -30.92 9.76
N VAL A 371 -4.08 -29.80 10.16
CA VAL A 371 -3.80 -29.16 11.44
C VAL A 371 -4.89 -28.15 11.80
N LYS A 372 -5.14 -27.96 13.10
CA LYS A 372 -5.98 -26.90 13.65
C LYS A 372 -5.11 -25.82 14.31
N VAL A 373 -5.54 -24.58 14.26
CA VAL A 373 -4.87 -23.44 14.91
C VAL A 373 -5.79 -22.73 15.87
N LYS A 374 -5.22 -22.23 16.97
CA LYS A 374 -5.98 -21.61 18.08
C LYS A 374 -6.56 -20.27 17.69
N ASP A 375 -5.81 -19.50 16.94
CA ASP A 375 -6.18 -18.17 16.45
C ASP A 375 -6.50 -18.23 14.96
N ARG A 376 -6.70 -17.07 14.33
CA ARG A 376 -7.04 -16.99 12.92
C ARG A 376 -5.80 -17.26 12.04
N TYR A 377 -5.91 -18.19 11.11
CA TYR A 377 -4.87 -18.55 10.16
C TYR A 377 -4.27 -17.33 9.43
N ARG A 378 -2.95 -17.31 9.31
CA ARG A 378 -2.16 -16.25 8.64
C ARG A 378 -1.27 -16.75 7.51
N GLY A 379 -1.11 -18.04 7.36
CA GLY A 379 -0.33 -18.62 6.27
C GLY A 379 0.33 -19.94 6.64
N VAL A 380 0.65 -20.70 5.61
CA VAL A 380 1.43 -21.94 5.69
C VAL A 380 2.66 -21.79 4.80
N THR A 381 3.80 -22.32 5.27
CA THR A 381 5.01 -22.46 4.45
C THR A 381 5.37 -23.93 4.41
N TRP A 382 5.24 -24.54 3.26
CA TRP A 382 5.53 -25.93 3.02
C TRP A 382 7.03 -26.19 3.00
N GLY A 383 7.47 -27.31 3.50
CA GLY A 383 8.86 -27.75 3.46
C GLY A 383 8.99 -29.09 2.74
N ASN A 384 8.52 -30.13 3.38
CA ASN A 384 8.49 -31.49 2.83
C ASN A 384 7.36 -32.30 3.48
N ASP A 385 7.37 -33.62 3.30
CA ASP A 385 6.36 -34.52 3.84
C ASP A 385 6.25 -34.53 5.38
N GLU A 386 7.31 -34.14 6.09
CA GLU A 386 7.37 -34.17 7.54
C GLU A 386 7.35 -32.80 8.20
N ILE A 387 7.66 -31.75 7.45
CA ILE A 387 7.90 -30.41 7.99
C ILE A 387 7.15 -29.37 7.17
N ALA A 388 6.22 -28.69 7.82
CA ALA A 388 5.63 -27.46 7.35
C ALA A 388 5.43 -26.49 8.53
N LEU A 389 5.38 -25.21 8.25
CA LEU A 389 5.12 -24.16 9.23
C LEU A 389 3.74 -23.57 9.00
N ILE A 390 2.97 -23.37 10.07
CA ILE A 390 1.70 -22.67 10.03
C ILE A 390 1.72 -21.52 11.03
N ARG A 391 1.11 -20.40 10.66
CA ARG A 391 0.98 -19.21 11.50
C ARG A 391 -0.48 -18.89 11.75
N ASP A 392 -0.75 -18.46 12.96
CA ASP A 392 -2.04 -17.87 13.35
C ASP A 392 -1.82 -16.54 14.09
N ALA A 393 -2.84 -15.70 14.12
CA ALA A 393 -2.79 -14.46 14.89
C ALA A 393 -4.17 -14.00 15.34
N TRP A 394 -4.18 -13.22 16.43
CA TRP A 394 -5.40 -12.62 16.96
C TRP A 394 -5.27 -11.10 17.03
N TYR A 395 -6.20 -10.40 16.39
CA TYR A 395 -6.09 -8.95 16.24
C TYR A 395 -6.11 -8.20 17.58
N ASN A 396 -7.03 -8.58 18.49
CA ASN A 396 -7.22 -7.83 19.74
C ASN A 396 -6.02 -7.92 20.69
N THR A 397 -5.28 -9.03 20.68
CA THR A 397 -4.08 -9.22 21.48
C THR A 397 -2.80 -8.84 20.76
N ARG A 398 -2.87 -8.61 19.44
CA ARG A 398 -1.71 -8.45 18.56
C ARG A 398 -0.76 -9.66 18.59
N ASN A 399 -1.18 -10.79 19.13
CA ASN A 399 -0.34 -11.98 19.19
C ASN A 399 -0.34 -12.71 17.84
N GLU A 400 0.85 -13.16 17.44
CA GLU A 400 1.08 -14.07 16.32
C GLU A 400 1.89 -15.26 16.83
N SER A 401 1.45 -16.48 16.46
CA SER A 401 2.20 -17.70 16.77
C SER A 401 2.61 -18.42 15.49
N THR A 402 3.77 -19.06 15.55
CA THR A 402 4.27 -19.94 14.49
C THR A 402 4.45 -21.35 15.04
N TYR A 403 3.89 -22.30 14.31
CA TYR A 403 3.94 -23.72 14.67
C TYR A 403 4.63 -24.52 13.56
N ILE A 404 5.36 -25.56 13.96
CA ILE A 404 5.78 -26.64 13.06
C ILE A 404 4.78 -27.79 13.19
N PHE A 405 4.41 -28.38 12.08
CA PHE A 405 3.54 -29.55 12.03
C PHE A 405 4.04 -30.56 11.00
N ASN A 406 3.65 -31.81 11.16
CA ASN A 406 3.97 -32.89 10.24
C ASN A 406 2.79 -33.14 9.28
N PRO A 407 2.88 -32.76 8.01
CA PRO A 407 1.78 -32.96 7.04
C PRO A 407 1.41 -34.41 6.79
N SER A 408 2.34 -35.36 6.99
CA SER A 408 2.10 -36.83 6.83
C SER A 408 1.61 -37.52 8.08
N ASN A 409 1.57 -36.80 9.21
CA ASN A 409 1.05 -37.35 10.47
C ASN A 409 0.14 -36.30 11.15
N PRO A 410 -1.09 -36.08 10.66
CA PRO A 410 -2.02 -35.10 11.21
C PRO A 410 -2.46 -35.36 12.65
N SER A 411 -2.22 -36.59 13.19
CA SER A 411 -2.51 -36.89 14.59
C SER A 411 -1.44 -36.36 15.56
N GLN A 412 -0.28 -35.97 15.03
CA GLN A 412 0.76 -35.35 15.84
C GLN A 412 0.40 -33.86 16.09
N GLU A 413 0.32 -33.51 17.38
CA GLU A 413 0.07 -32.10 17.73
C GLU A 413 1.14 -31.16 17.18
N PRO A 414 0.73 -29.99 16.63
CA PRO A 414 1.68 -29.02 16.16
C PRO A 414 2.49 -28.42 17.32
N THR A 415 3.78 -28.23 17.13
CA THR A 415 4.65 -27.65 18.14
C THR A 415 4.83 -26.14 17.89
N ARG A 416 4.38 -25.31 18.85
CA ARG A 416 4.59 -23.87 18.80
C ARG A 416 6.00 -23.52 19.22
N PHE A 417 6.72 -22.75 18.39
CA PHE A 417 8.08 -22.32 18.71
C PHE A 417 8.25 -20.80 18.72
N PHE A 418 7.39 -20.02 18.05
CA PHE A 418 7.33 -18.57 18.20
C PHE A 418 5.95 -18.14 18.64
N SER A 419 5.90 -17.19 19.56
CA SER A 419 4.71 -16.45 19.95
C SER A 419 5.15 -15.03 20.31
N ARG A 420 4.64 -14.03 19.62
CA ARG A 420 5.06 -12.65 19.83
C ARG A 420 3.94 -11.65 19.57
N ASN A 421 4.07 -10.47 20.14
CA ASN A 421 3.27 -9.32 19.74
C ASN A 421 3.75 -8.84 18.35
N THR A 422 2.85 -8.73 17.38
CA THR A 422 3.15 -8.25 16.03
C THR A 422 3.62 -6.80 15.99
N GLN A 423 3.30 -6.02 17.02
CA GLN A 423 3.76 -4.64 17.18
C GLN A 423 5.17 -4.54 17.79
N ASP A 424 5.72 -5.67 18.28
CA ASP A 424 7.08 -5.74 18.83
C ASP A 424 8.10 -5.97 17.73
N ALA A 425 8.72 -4.87 17.25
CA ALA A 425 9.74 -4.91 16.23
C ALA A 425 11.09 -5.43 16.76
N TYR A 426 11.40 -5.18 18.05
CA TYR A 426 12.69 -5.54 18.64
C TYR A 426 12.86 -7.03 18.85
N ASN A 427 11.77 -7.76 19.10
CA ASN A 427 11.74 -9.21 19.24
C ASN A 427 11.27 -9.95 17.98
N ASN A 428 11.37 -9.32 16.82
CA ASN A 428 11.04 -9.96 15.57
C ASN A 428 12.12 -11.01 15.19
N PRO A 429 11.80 -12.32 15.16
CA PRO A 429 12.78 -13.36 14.86
C PRO A 429 13.20 -13.40 13.38
N GLY A 430 12.58 -12.60 12.54
CA GLY A 430 12.78 -12.63 11.09
C GLY A 430 11.86 -13.63 10.39
N ASN A 431 12.15 -13.84 9.10
CA ASN A 431 11.39 -14.70 8.21
C ASN A 431 12.23 -15.94 7.85
N PHE A 432 11.56 -17.09 7.76
CA PHE A 432 12.22 -18.32 7.29
C PHE A 432 12.56 -18.22 5.81
N VAL A 433 13.78 -18.62 5.48
CA VAL A 433 14.26 -18.65 4.11
C VAL A 433 13.62 -19.82 3.35
N THR A 434 13.21 -19.54 2.13
CA THR A 434 12.70 -20.55 1.21
C THR A 434 13.68 -20.76 0.05
N GLU A 435 13.69 -21.97 -0.48
CA GLU A 435 14.39 -22.31 -1.71
C GLU A 435 13.42 -22.95 -2.70
N MET A 436 13.80 -22.95 -3.96
CA MET A 436 12.97 -23.53 -5.00
C MET A 436 13.18 -25.04 -5.07
N ASN A 437 12.07 -25.79 -5.09
CA ASN A 437 12.08 -27.22 -5.33
C ASN A 437 12.11 -27.56 -6.84
N ASP A 438 12.10 -28.86 -7.16
CA ASP A 438 12.13 -29.35 -8.55
C ASP A 438 10.91 -28.95 -9.38
N TYR A 439 9.80 -28.61 -8.74
CA TYR A 439 8.58 -28.07 -9.40
C TYR A 439 8.64 -26.58 -9.68
N GLY A 440 9.67 -25.89 -9.22
CA GLY A 440 9.75 -24.42 -9.38
C GLY A 440 8.96 -23.62 -8.36
N PHE A 441 8.58 -24.24 -7.24
CA PHE A 441 7.86 -23.59 -6.14
C PHE A 441 8.76 -23.37 -4.93
N ASN A 442 8.51 -22.30 -4.20
CA ASN A 442 9.24 -21.99 -2.97
C ASN A 442 8.78 -22.90 -1.82
N VAL A 443 9.73 -23.63 -1.24
CA VAL A 443 9.55 -24.43 -0.03
C VAL A 443 10.59 -24.03 1.02
N LEU A 444 10.40 -24.38 2.29
CA LEU A 444 11.38 -24.12 3.34
C LEU A 444 12.75 -24.66 2.96
N SER A 445 13.78 -23.85 3.11
CA SER A 445 15.16 -24.30 2.97
C SER A 445 15.55 -25.08 4.23
N ILE A 446 15.55 -26.40 4.12
CA ILE A 446 15.87 -27.31 5.23
C ILE A 446 17.26 -27.89 5.01
N ASN A 447 18.19 -27.61 5.93
CA ASN A 447 19.56 -28.10 5.87
C ASN A 447 19.92 -28.83 7.17
N LYS A 448 20.07 -30.18 7.13
CA LYS A 448 20.44 -31.02 8.28
C LYS A 448 19.62 -30.75 9.53
N GLY A 449 18.28 -30.65 9.38
CA GLY A 449 17.37 -30.40 10.49
C GLY A 449 17.35 -28.95 11.00
N LYS A 450 17.90 -28.01 10.25
CA LYS A 450 17.90 -26.60 10.54
C LYS A 450 17.17 -25.78 9.46
N LEU A 451 16.56 -24.69 9.87
CA LEU A 451 15.95 -23.66 9.03
C LEU A 451 16.78 -22.38 9.14
N MET A 452 16.90 -21.64 8.06
CA MET A 452 17.55 -20.33 8.06
C MET A 452 16.52 -19.24 8.28
N LEU A 453 16.84 -18.25 9.14
CA LEU A 453 16.06 -17.05 9.40
C LEU A 453 16.80 -15.81 8.91
N VAL A 454 16.07 -14.87 8.32
CA VAL A 454 16.57 -13.55 7.97
C VAL A 454 15.71 -12.50 8.64
N GLY A 455 16.33 -11.63 9.43
CA GLY A 455 15.66 -10.56 10.15
C GLY A 455 16.21 -9.18 9.84
N GLU A 456 15.36 -8.16 9.96
CA GLU A 456 15.75 -6.75 9.81
C GLU A 456 16.67 -6.28 10.94
N GLY A 457 16.61 -6.93 12.09
CA GLY A 457 17.46 -6.62 13.24
C GLY A 457 17.19 -5.26 13.85
N VAL A 458 15.92 -4.84 13.87
CA VAL A 458 15.51 -3.61 14.56
C VAL A 458 15.73 -3.78 16.06
N SER A 459 16.41 -2.82 16.69
CA SER A 459 16.71 -2.85 18.12
C SER A 459 17.01 -1.45 18.64
N ALA A 460 17.18 -1.30 19.94
CA ALA A 460 17.63 -0.04 20.55
C ALA A 460 18.99 0.45 20.03
N GLU A 461 19.83 -0.45 19.47
CA GLU A 461 21.12 -0.11 18.87
C GLU A 461 20.99 0.44 17.44
N GLY A 462 19.82 0.31 16.83
CA GLY A 462 19.49 0.63 15.45
C GLY A 462 19.04 -0.59 14.65
N ILE A 463 19.11 -0.48 13.33
CA ILE A 463 18.73 -1.53 12.38
C ILE A 463 19.98 -2.26 11.93
N LEU A 464 20.16 -3.50 12.37
CA LEU A 464 21.32 -4.35 12.10
C LEU A 464 20.83 -5.73 11.60
N PRO A 465 20.57 -5.87 10.31
CA PRO A 465 20.05 -7.12 9.72
C PRO A 465 20.89 -8.33 10.09
N PHE A 466 20.24 -9.47 10.18
CA PHE A 466 20.91 -10.70 10.60
C PHE A 466 20.44 -11.92 9.82
N VAL A 467 21.27 -12.95 9.88
CA VAL A 467 20.95 -14.31 9.43
C VAL A 467 21.21 -15.28 10.58
N ASP A 468 20.21 -16.08 10.91
CA ASP A 468 20.26 -17.08 11.97
C ASP A 468 19.99 -18.50 11.44
N ASP A 469 20.57 -19.50 12.06
CA ASP A 469 20.14 -20.89 12.01
C ASP A 469 19.12 -21.18 13.12
N PHE A 470 18.03 -21.83 12.80
CA PHE A 470 17.05 -22.35 13.72
C PHE A 470 17.08 -23.88 13.70
N ASP A 471 17.48 -24.52 14.80
CA ASP A 471 17.49 -25.96 14.95
C ASP A 471 16.09 -26.46 15.30
N ILE A 472 15.49 -27.27 14.41
CA ILE A 472 14.11 -27.73 14.53
C ILE A 472 13.89 -28.57 15.79
N LYS A 473 14.87 -29.43 16.15
CA LYS A 473 14.75 -30.34 17.27
C LYS A 473 14.88 -29.65 18.64
N THR A 474 15.84 -28.74 18.75
CA THR A 474 16.11 -28.03 20.03
C THR A 474 15.37 -26.72 20.13
N GLN A 475 14.79 -26.22 19.04
CA GLN A 475 14.11 -24.93 18.92
C GLN A 475 15.00 -23.72 19.29
N LYS A 476 16.30 -23.85 19.11
CA LYS A 476 17.28 -22.82 19.42
C LYS A 476 17.77 -22.14 18.15
N THR A 477 17.91 -20.83 18.23
CA THR A 477 18.55 -20.02 17.19
C THR A 477 20.04 -19.82 17.49
N SER A 478 20.87 -19.78 16.44
CA SER A 478 22.27 -19.40 16.51
C SER A 478 22.60 -18.41 15.42
N ARG A 479 23.26 -17.31 15.78
CA ARG A 479 23.64 -16.24 14.86
C ARG A 479 24.71 -16.71 13.89
N LEU A 480 24.38 -16.69 12.57
CA LEU A 480 25.34 -16.95 11.49
C LEU A 480 26.06 -15.67 11.08
N TRP A 481 25.30 -14.60 10.95
CA TRP A 481 25.80 -13.28 10.53
C TRP A 481 24.91 -12.14 11.05
N ARG A 482 25.52 -10.99 11.30
CA ARG A 482 24.82 -9.73 11.63
C ARG A 482 25.59 -8.56 11.01
N ALA A 483 24.87 -7.61 10.45
CA ALA A 483 25.45 -6.34 10.00
C ALA A 483 26.14 -5.61 11.18
N GLN A 484 27.24 -4.93 10.87
CA GLN A 484 27.95 -4.13 11.86
C GLN A 484 27.42 -2.68 11.85
N LYS A 485 27.40 -2.06 13.03
CA LYS A 485 27.04 -0.65 13.15
C LYS A 485 28.04 0.21 12.37
N SER A 486 27.53 1.03 11.48
CA SER A 486 28.33 1.93 10.63
C SER A 486 27.51 3.18 10.27
N ASP A 487 28.06 4.02 9.41
CA ASP A 487 27.38 5.15 8.78
C ASP A 487 26.44 4.72 7.62
N LYS A 488 26.28 3.41 7.40
CA LYS A 488 25.44 2.84 6.35
C LYS A 488 24.28 2.05 6.95
N LEU A 489 23.22 1.95 6.19
CA LEU A 489 22.13 1.03 6.42
C LEU A 489 22.23 -0.11 5.41
N GLU A 490 22.37 -1.33 5.90
CA GLU A 490 22.30 -2.57 5.14
C GLU A 490 20.89 -3.16 5.27
N VAL A 491 20.35 -3.70 4.19
CA VAL A 491 19.04 -4.37 4.15
C VAL A 491 19.18 -5.64 3.32
N ILE A 492 18.92 -6.80 3.89
CA ILE A 492 18.95 -8.06 3.14
C ILE A 492 17.71 -8.11 2.24
N ALA A 493 17.91 -8.03 0.93
CA ALA A 493 16.83 -8.12 -0.05
C ALA A 493 16.35 -9.58 -0.22
N ARG A 494 17.28 -10.54 -0.27
CA ARG A 494 16.99 -11.98 -0.29
C ARG A 494 18.24 -12.83 -0.07
N VAL A 495 18.04 -14.10 0.24
CA VAL A 495 19.09 -15.13 0.20
C VAL A 495 19.10 -15.74 -1.21
N ILE A 496 20.25 -15.70 -1.87
CA ILE A 496 20.45 -16.27 -3.21
C ILE A 496 20.76 -17.78 -3.11
N ASP A 497 21.70 -18.14 -2.23
CA ASP A 497 22.11 -19.53 -2.01
C ASP A 497 22.31 -19.75 -0.49
N PRO A 498 21.32 -20.35 0.20
CA PRO A 498 21.39 -20.55 1.64
C PRO A 498 22.49 -21.51 2.04
N LYS A 499 22.87 -22.47 1.16
CA LYS A 499 23.91 -23.47 1.46
C LYS A 499 25.32 -22.88 1.40
N LYS A 500 25.53 -21.87 0.56
CA LYS A 500 26.78 -21.13 0.44
C LYS A 500 26.82 -19.81 1.21
N GLY A 501 25.70 -19.41 1.81
CA GLY A 501 25.58 -18.15 2.51
C GLY A 501 25.67 -16.94 1.59
N ILE A 502 25.16 -17.03 0.37
CA ILE A 502 25.13 -15.90 -0.59
C ILE A 502 23.84 -15.12 -0.43
N ILE A 503 23.97 -13.83 -0.11
CA ILE A 503 22.84 -12.91 0.01
C ILE A 503 22.93 -11.78 -1.03
N LEU A 504 21.77 -11.27 -1.44
CA LEU A 504 21.60 -9.99 -2.11
C LEU A 504 21.16 -8.98 -1.07
N GLU A 505 21.89 -7.90 -0.92
CA GLU A 505 21.60 -6.84 0.02
C GLU A 505 21.57 -5.48 -0.67
N GLN A 506 20.82 -4.55 -0.10
CA GLN A 506 20.82 -3.15 -0.47
C GLN A 506 21.61 -2.37 0.59
N ILE A 507 22.59 -1.58 0.15
CA ILE A 507 23.37 -0.71 1.02
C ILE A 507 23.12 0.75 0.64
N GLN A 508 22.90 1.58 1.65
CA GLN A 508 22.58 3.00 1.50
C GLN A 508 23.15 3.81 2.67
N SER A 509 23.20 5.14 2.51
CA SER A 509 23.50 6.06 3.61
C SER A 509 22.65 7.33 3.50
N LYS A 510 22.88 8.31 4.37
CA LYS A 510 22.22 9.63 4.28
C LYS A 510 22.39 10.28 2.90
N THR A 511 23.51 10.02 2.24
CA THR A 511 23.91 10.63 0.96
C THR A 511 24.07 9.61 -0.18
N ASP A 512 24.35 8.35 0.13
CA ASP A 512 24.52 7.31 -0.89
C ASP A 512 23.16 6.70 -1.25
N TYR A 513 22.77 6.82 -2.52
CA TYR A 513 21.54 6.21 -3.05
C TYR A 513 21.59 4.69 -2.89
N PRO A 514 20.47 4.03 -2.56
CA PRO A 514 20.42 2.59 -2.38
C PRO A 514 20.89 1.83 -3.63
N ASN A 515 21.91 0.99 -3.46
CA ASN A 515 22.43 0.11 -4.51
C ASN A 515 22.46 -1.35 -4.03
N LEU A 516 22.44 -2.29 -4.98
CA LEU A 516 22.47 -3.73 -4.71
C LEU A 516 23.91 -4.25 -4.64
N TYR A 517 24.11 -5.16 -3.69
CA TYR A 517 25.39 -5.83 -3.44
C TYR A 517 25.18 -7.32 -3.24
N VAL A 518 26.14 -8.14 -3.62
CA VAL A 518 26.18 -9.58 -3.33
C VAL A 518 27.26 -9.83 -2.27
N ARG A 519 26.90 -10.54 -1.20
CA ARG A 519 27.81 -10.89 -0.11
C ARG A 519 27.79 -12.40 0.16
N ASN A 520 28.96 -12.96 0.48
CA ASN A 520 29.06 -14.28 1.09
C ASN A 520 29.24 -14.11 2.61
N ILE A 521 28.18 -14.43 3.39
CA ILE A 521 28.17 -14.26 4.85
C ILE A 521 28.99 -15.34 5.58
N PHE A 522 29.33 -16.46 4.92
CA PHE A 522 30.17 -17.52 5.51
C PHE A 522 31.66 -17.26 5.30
N GLN A 523 32.00 -16.34 4.41
CA GLN A 523 33.39 -15.90 4.25
C GLN A 523 33.74 -14.88 5.32
N LYS A 524 34.59 -15.26 6.28
CA LYS A 524 35.05 -14.36 7.36
C LYS A 524 35.70 -13.10 6.76
N GLY A 525 35.16 -11.92 7.10
CA GLY A 525 35.63 -10.65 6.57
C GLY A 525 35.25 -10.39 5.10
N GLY A 526 34.33 -11.18 4.53
CA GLY A 526 33.84 -11.01 3.16
C GLY A 526 33.19 -9.65 2.96
N LYS A 527 33.75 -8.86 2.04
CA LYS A 527 33.19 -7.55 1.67
C LYS A 527 32.07 -7.72 0.65
N PRO A 528 31.01 -6.91 0.73
CA PRO A 528 29.96 -6.92 -0.28
C PRO A 528 30.49 -6.42 -1.62
N LYS A 529 30.14 -7.13 -2.69
CA LYS A 529 30.45 -6.73 -4.07
C LYS A 529 29.27 -5.97 -4.64
N GLN A 530 29.48 -4.70 -5.01
CA GLN A 530 28.45 -3.88 -5.65
C GLN A 530 28.12 -4.42 -7.05
N VAL A 531 26.81 -4.50 -7.37
CA VAL A 531 26.29 -5.00 -8.64
C VAL A 531 25.41 -4.00 -9.38
N THR A 532 24.94 -2.93 -8.70
CA THR A 532 24.27 -1.79 -9.34
C THR A 532 24.99 -0.49 -8.97
N PHE A 533 24.94 0.51 -9.87
CA PHE A 533 25.65 1.79 -9.71
C PHE A 533 24.69 2.97 -10.00
N THR A 534 23.51 2.93 -9.37
CA THR A 534 22.50 3.96 -9.49
C THR A 534 23.00 5.25 -8.84
N LYS A 535 22.95 6.36 -9.58
CA LYS A 535 23.31 7.68 -9.08
C LYS A 535 22.19 8.28 -8.22
N ASN A 536 22.57 9.12 -7.27
CA ASN A 536 21.61 9.88 -6.46
C ASN A 536 20.90 10.94 -7.32
N PRO A 537 19.57 10.86 -7.50
CA PRO A 537 18.82 11.87 -8.26
C PRO A 537 18.50 13.13 -7.44
N PHE A 538 18.83 13.14 -6.14
CA PHE A 538 18.46 14.18 -5.17
C PHE A 538 19.69 14.83 -4.53
N GLU A 539 20.68 15.19 -5.32
CA GLU A 539 21.96 15.73 -4.82
C GLU A 539 21.78 16.98 -3.94
N ALA A 540 20.74 17.78 -4.19
CA ALA A 540 20.41 18.94 -3.35
C ALA A 540 20.15 18.56 -1.88
N MET A 541 19.69 17.34 -1.62
CA MET A 541 19.47 16.82 -0.27
C MET A 541 20.74 16.52 0.50
N ASN A 542 21.89 16.33 -0.15
CA ASN A 542 23.16 16.02 0.51
C ASN A 542 23.63 17.13 1.47
N LYS A 543 23.12 18.35 1.29
CA LYS A 543 23.44 19.51 2.15
C LYS A 543 22.45 19.70 3.31
N VAL A 544 21.38 18.95 3.36
CA VAL A 544 20.36 18.99 4.42
C VAL A 544 20.86 18.15 5.59
N SER A 545 20.92 18.73 6.79
CA SER A 545 21.26 17.96 8.00
C SER A 545 20.11 17.01 8.34
N LYS A 546 20.43 15.78 8.72
CA LYS A 546 19.46 14.75 9.09
C LYS A 546 19.88 14.08 10.38
N GLU A 547 18.98 14.08 11.37
CA GLU A 547 19.18 13.45 12.69
C GLU A 547 17.92 12.71 13.12
N LEU A 548 18.09 11.52 13.64
CA LEU A 548 17.03 10.81 14.35
C LEU A 548 17.06 11.29 15.81
N ILE A 549 16.01 11.96 16.26
CA ILE A 549 15.89 12.42 17.64
C ILE A 549 14.93 11.52 18.41
N THR A 550 15.25 11.27 19.68
CA THR A 550 14.38 10.57 20.62
C THR A 550 14.05 11.48 21.79
N TYR A 551 12.83 11.38 22.27
CA TYR A 551 12.32 12.21 23.37
C TYR A 551 11.20 11.48 24.10
N LYS A 552 10.77 12.01 25.25
CA LYS A 552 9.71 11.39 26.08
C LYS A 552 8.47 12.23 26.11
N ARG A 553 7.33 11.58 26.03
CA ARG A 553 6.04 12.13 26.40
C ARG A 553 5.98 12.28 27.95
N ALA A 554 5.11 13.13 28.46
CA ALA A 554 5.02 13.42 29.89
C ALA A 554 4.71 12.19 30.78
N ASP A 555 4.05 11.19 30.21
CA ASP A 555 3.74 9.91 30.87
C ASP A 555 4.87 8.87 30.74
N GLY A 556 6.02 9.26 30.18
CA GLY A 556 7.21 8.42 30.06
C GLY A 556 7.32 7.62 28.75
N VAL A 557 6.32 7.66 27.88
CA VAL A 557 6.38 6.96 26.59
C VAL A 557 7.51 7.53 25.72
N GLU A 558 8.40 6.66 25.24
CA GLU A 558 9.46 7.03 24.32
C GLU A 558 8.88 7.39 22.95
N LEU A 559 9.35 8.47 22.38
CA LEU A 559 8.97 8.95 21.07
C LEU A 559 10.20 9.23 20.22
N SER A 560 10.02 9.27 18.90
CA SER A 560 11.09 9.62 17.97
C SER A 560 10.57 10.42 16.79
N GLY A 561 11.50 11.01 16.05
CA GLY A 561 11.22 11.67 14.79
C GLY A 561 12.51 11.98 14.05
N THR A 562 12.45 12.15 12.75
CA THR A 562 13.59 12.51 11.94
C THR A 562 13.59 14.02 11.73
N LEU A 563 14.57 14.71 12.35
CA LEU A 563 14.74 16.15 12.23
C LEU A 563 15.67 16.47 11.06
N TYR A 564 15.18 17.31 10.16
CA TYR A 564 15.95 17.88 9.07
C TYR A 564 16.12 19.38 9.29
N LEU A 565 17.34 19.87 9.06
CA LEU A 565 17.63 21.30 9.11
C LEU A 565 18.09 21.78 7.73
N PRO A 566 17.82 23.05 7.39
CA PRO A 566 18.15 23.61 6.09
C PRO A 566 19.62 23.46 5.72
N PRO A 567 19.99 23.49 4.43
CA PRO A 567 21.37 23.56 3.98
C PRO A 567 22.12 24.69 4.67
N ASN A 568 23.33 24.40 5.13
CA ASN A 568 24.25 25.39 5.77
C ASN A 568 23.69 26.01 7.06
N TYR A 569 22.67 25.41 7.69
CA TYR A 569 22.22 25.88 9.01
C TYR A 569 23.35 25.73 10.05
N ASP A 570 23.71 26.87 10.65
CA ASP A 570 24.75 26.89 11.69
C ASP A 570 24.12 26.65 13.08
N LYS A 571 24.25 25.42 13.56
CA LYS A 571 23.72 25.01 14.87
C LYS A 571 24.28 25.83 16.06
N SER A 572 25.47 26.40 15.90
CA SER A 572 26.11 27.20 16.96
C SER A 572 25.41 28.55 17.16
N LYS A 573 24.87 29.15 16.09
CA LYS A 573 24.16 30.43 16.13
C LYS A 573 22.73 30.32 16.68
N LYS A 574 22.15 29.10 16.67
CA LYS A 574 20.77 28.83 17.15
C LYS A 574 19.74 29.82 16.60
N GLU A 575 19.85 30.17 15.30
CA GLU A 575 18.85 30.96 14.60
C GLU A 575 17.51 30.24 14.67
N LYS A 576 16.44 30.94 15.03
CA LYS A 576 15.13 30.36 15.22
C LYS A 576 14.40 30.17 13.88
N LEU A 577 14.23 28.93 13.47
CA LEU A 577 13.56 28.55 12.22
C LEU A 577 12.05 28.36 12.40
N PRO A 578 11.23 28.60 11.38
CA PRO A 578 9.90 28.02 11.33
C PRO A 578 10.03 26.48 11.24
N MET A 579 9.07 25.73 11.78
CA MET A 579 9.06 24.27 11.72
C MET A 579 7.80 23.74 11.03
N LEU A 580 7.98 22.68 10.21
CA LEU A 580 6.90 21.83 9.72
C LEU A 580 7.03 20.45 10.32
N MET A 581 6.01 20.01 11.07
CA MET A 581 5.90 18.67 11.62
C MET A 581 4.97 17.83 10.75
N TRP A 582 5.36 16.59 10.48
CA TRP A 582 4.58 15.64 9.70
C TRP A 582 4.50 14.32 10.43
N ALA A 583 3.27 13.80 10.61
CA ALA A 583 3.05 12.61 11.40
C ALA A 583 1.83 11.80 10.91
N TYR A 584 1.76 10.58 11.40
CA TYR A 584 0.66 9.66 11.17
C TYR A 584 0.40 8.83 12.45
N PRO A 585 -0.76 8.96 13.10
CA PRO A 585 -1.04 8.22 14.32
C PRO A 585 -1.08 6.70 14.09
N ARG A 586 -0.65 5.96 15.10
CA ARG A 586 -0.71 4.50 15.11
C ARG A 586 -1.23 4.01 16.46
N GLU A 587 -2.18 3.09 16.43
CA GLU A 587 -2.77 2.51 17.62
C GLU A 587 -1.97 1.31 18.11
N PHE A 588 -1.70 1.27 19.42
CA PHE A 588 -0.96 0.22 20.11
C PHE A 588 -1.79 -0.35 21.26
N LYS A 589 -1.56 -1.65 21.53
CA LYS A 589 -2.13 -2.33 22.70
C LYS A 589 -1.11 -2.49 23.84
N ASP A 590 0.10 -1.94 23.69
CA ASP A 590 1.21 -2.07 24.63
C ASP A 590 2.14 -0.85 24.52
N ALA A 591 2.37 -0.17 25.64
CA ALA A 591 3.24 1.02 25.73
C ALA A 591 4.71 0.69 25.40
N SER A 592 5.18 -0.50 25.78
CA SER A 592 6.59 -0.89 25.55
C SER A 592 6.91 -1.07 24.06
N THR A 593 5.93 -1.48 23.25
CA THR A 593 6.09 -1.62 21.81
C THR A 593 5.88 -0.28 21.07
N ALA A 594 5.05 0.59 21.63
CA ALA A 594 4.74 1.89 21.06
C ALA A 594 5.95 2.85 21.00
N GLY A 595 6.90 2.69 21.94
CA GLY A 595 8.12 3.51 22.02
C GLY A 595 9.30 3.01 21.20
N GLN A 596 9.16 1.92 20.47
CA GLN A 596 10.25 1.34 19.70
C GLN A 596 10.61 2.18 18.48
N VAL A 597 11.92 2.40 18.27
CA VAL A 597 12.43 3.11 17.10
C VAL A 597 12.63 2.10 15.96
N THR A 598 11.87 2.26 14.89
CA THR A 598 11.86 1.34 13.73
C THR A 598 12.43 1.94 12.46
N THR A 599 13.14 3.05 12.57
CA THR A 599 13.81 3.71 11.45
C THR A 599 15.30 3.91 11.72
N SER A 600 16.05 4.34 10.74
CA SER A 600 17.50 4.63 10.86
C SER A 600 17.79 6.00 10.27
N GLU A 601 18.66 6.76 10.92
CA GLU A 601 19.16 8.02 10.35
C GLU A 601 19.97 7.80 9.06
N ASN A 602 20.56 6.60 8.88
CA ASN A 602 21.32 6.22 7.69
C ASN A 602 20.44 5.78 6.51
N LYS A 603 19.12 5.68 6.69
CA LYS A 603 18.20 5.45 5.58
C LYS A 603 18.26 6.64 4.62
N PHE A 604 18.45 6.38 3.33
CA PHE A 604 18.43 7.42 2.30
C PHE A 604 17.08 8.15 2.29
N THR A 605 17.11 9.47 2.15
CA THR A 605 15.89 10.28 2.06
C THR A 605 15.52 10.47 0.60
N SER A 606 14.46 9.78 0.15
CA SER A 606 13.86 9.96 -1.17
C SER A 606 12.69 10.93 -1.07
N PRO A 607 12.82 12.18 -1.57
CA PRO A 607 11.72 13.13 -1.58
C PRO A 607 10.50 12.56 -2.31
N SER A 608 9.35 12.63 -1.67
CA SER A 608 8.06 12.21 -2.21
C SER A 608 7.02 13.27 -1.93
N TYR A 609 6.06 13.47 -2.85
CA TYR A 609 4.96 14.41 -2.62
C TYR A 609 4.17 14.05 -1.33
N GLY A 610 4.28 12.80 -0.87
CA GLY A 610 3.67 12.34 0.37
C GLY A 610 4.26 12.96 1.63
N GLY A 611 5.54 13.36 1.62
CA GLY A 611 6.29 13.85 2.78
C GLY A 611 6.59 15.35 2.76
N PRO A 612 7.14 15.88 3.86
CA PRO A 612 7.38 17.31 4.08
C PRO A 612 8.80 17.77 3.71
N ILE A 613 9.66 16.89 3.26
CA ILE A 613 11.11 17.17 3.19
C ILE A 613 11.50 18.34 2.30
N TYR A 614 10.67 18.69 1.33
CA TYR A 614 10.88 19.82 0.42
C TYR A 614 11.11 21.15 1.14
N TRP A 615 10.44 21.36 2.27
CA TRP A 615 10.49 22.59 3.03
C TRP A 615 11.80 22.80 3.79
N ALA A 616 12.63 21.74 3.94
CA ALA A 616 14.01 21.91 4.42
C ALA A 616 14.81 22.82 3.50
N LEU A 617 14.61 22.72 2.16
CA LEU A 617 15.24 23.65 1.19
C LEU A 617 14.61 25.06 1.17
N ARG A 618 13.44 25.23 1.79
CA ARG A 618 12.73 26.50 1.92
C ARG A 618 13.03 27.22 3.24
N GLY A 619 14.01 26.72 4.02
CA GLY A 619 14.44 27.30 5.28
C GLY A 619 13.59 26.94 6.50
N TYR A 620 12.88 25.81 6.46
CA TYR A 620 12.18 25.25 7.60
C TYR A 620 13.02 24.17 8.29
N ALA A 621 12.95 24.09 9.61
CA ALA A 621 13.18 22.83 10.27
C ALA A 621 12.01 21.88 9.92
N VAL A 622 12.31 20.65 9.55
CA VAL A 622 11.29 19.65 9.23
C VAL A 622 11.42 18.49 10.20
N LEU A 623 10.36 18.22 10.97
CA LEU A 623 10.26 17.02 11.80
C LEU A 623 9.35 16.02 11.10
N ASP A 624 9.95 15.06 10.42
CA ASP A 624 9.27 14.04 9.63
C ASP A 624 9.15 12.72 10.40
N ASP A 625 8.09 11.95 10.09
CA ASP A 625 7.79 10.67 10.75
C ASP A 625 7.84 10.78 12.28
N ALA A 626 7.31 11.90 12.81
CA ALA A 626 7.18 12.09 14.24
C ALA A 626 6.26 11.01 14.82
N ALA A 627 6.72 10.30 15.85
CA ALA A 627 5.98 9.21 16.47
C ALA A 627 4.75 9.73 17.20
N PHE A 628 3.57 9.21 16.79
CA PHE A 628 2.27 9.56 17.37
C PHE A 628 1.52 8.29 17.81
N PRO A 629 2.05 7.55 18.81
CA PRO A 629 1.35 6.38 19.34
C PRO A 629 0.11 6.78 20.12
N ILE A 630 -0.97 6.04 19.87
CA ILE A 630 -2.21 6.05 20.64
C ILE A 630 -2.30 4.69 21.31
N ILE A 631 -2.26 4.65 22.63
CA ILE A 631 -2.07 3.43 23.39
C ILE A 631 -3.33 3.14 24.19
N GLY A 632 -3.82 1.89 24.08
CA GLY A 632 -4.90 1.37 24.92
C GLY A 632 -4.48 0.02 25.46
N GLU A 633 -4.15 -0.05 26.76
CA GLU A 633 -3.68 -1.27 27.40
C GLU A 633 -4.82 -2.08 28.02
N GLY A 634 -4.65 -3.40 28.06
CA GLY A 634 -5.62 -4.29 28.69
C GLY A 634 -6.98 -4.23 28.00
N LYS A 635 -8.01 -3.79 28.74
CA LYS A 635 -9.40 -3.64 28.27
C LYS A 635 -9.68 -2.28 27.59
N GLU A 636 -8.80 -1.30 27.78
CA GLU A 636 -8.94 0.01 27.16
C GLU A 636 -8.65 -0.07 25.65
N GLU A 637 -9.48 0.60 24.87
CA GLU A 637 -9.23 0.75 23.45
C GLU A 637 -8.42 2.05 23.19
N PRO A 638 -7.48 2.04 22.24
CA PRO A 638 -6.64 3.23 22.00
C PRO A 638 -7.44 4.50 21.77
N ASN A 639 -8.59 4.40 21.10
CA ASN A 639 -9.42 5.55 20.76
C ASN A 639 -10.18 6.16 21.93
N ASP A 640 -10.28 5.49 23.09
CA ASP A 640 -10.92 6.03 24.31
C ASP A 640 -10.19 7.30 24.81
N THR A 641 -8.89 7.38 24.55
CA THR A 641 -8.03 8.52 24.92
C THR A 641 -7.29 9.15 23.75
N PHE A 642 -7.85 9.04 22.53
CA PHE A 642 -7.18 9.48 21.29
C PHE A 642 -6.74 10.96 21.35
N VAL A 643 -7.66 11.89 21.63
CA VAL A 643 -7.36 13.33 21.57
C VAL A 643 -6.32 13.77 22.61
N PRO A 644 -6.43 13.39 23.89
CA PRO A 644 -5.40 13.71 24.89
C PRO A 644 -4.02 13.20 24.52
N GLN A 645 -3.92 11.94 24.07
CA GLN A 645 -2.64 11.36 23.65
C GLN A 645 -2.08 12.05 22.42
N LEU A 646 -2.93 12.38 21.45
CA LEU A 646 -2.54 13.08 20.23
C LEU A 646 -1.89 14.44 20.56
N VAL A 647 -2.53 15.24 21.43
CA VAL A 647 -2.02 16.55 21.85
C VAL A 647 -0.71 16.39 22.67
N ALA A 648 -0.63 15.39 23.54
CA ALA A 648 0.57 15.10 24.32
C ALA A 648 1.76 14.71 23.42
N ASN A 649 1.54 13.91 22.38
CA ASN A 649 2.55 13.56 21.39
C ASN A 649 3.09 14.80 20.66
N ALA A 650 2.18 15.65 20.19
CA ALA A 650 2.53 16.89 19.48
C ALA A 650 3.34 17.84 20.38
N LYS A 651 2.89 18.02 21.63
CA LYS A 651 3.59 18.88 22.60
C LYS A 651 4.98 18.36 22.89
N ALA A 652 5.15 17.07 23.13
CA ALA A 652 6.44 16.45 23.39
C ALA A 652 7.41 16.61 22.20
N ALA A 653 6.92 16.45 20.97
CA ALA A 653 7.70 16.64 19.76
C ALA A 653 8.19 18.09 19.60
N ILE A 654 7.31 19.07 19.80
CA ILE A 654 7.66 20.50 19.75
C ILE A 654 8.66 20.84 20.86
N ASP A 655 8.39 20.41 22.10
CA ASP A 655 9.26 20.67 23.25
C ASP A 655 10.69 20.11 23.03
N ALA A 656 10.79 18.93 22.41
CA ALA A 656 12.07 18.32 22.13
C ALA A 656 12.91 19.14 21.15
N VAL A 657 12.32 19.60 20.06
CA VAL A 657 13.05 20.41 19.05
C VAL A 657 13.34 21.83 19.56
N ASP A 658 12.40 22.41 20.31
CA ASP A 658 12.61 23.73 20.94
C ASP A 658 13.77 23.71 21.95
N LYS A 659 13.88 22.63 22.74
CA LYS A 659 15.01 22.44 23.69
C LYS A 659 16.36 22.41 22.97
N LEU A 660 16.43 21.95 21.73
CA LEU A 660 17.64 22.03 20.90
C LEU A 660 17.98 23.47 20.51
N GLY A 661 17.03 24.38 20.60
CA GLY A 661 17.18 25.79 20.33
C GLY A 661 17.02 26.19 18.87
N PHE A 662 16.53 25.32 17.99
CA PHE A 662 16.50 25.53 16.54
C PHE A 662 15.20 26.14 16.00
N ILE A 663 14.11 26.14 16.76
CA ILE A 663 12.82 26.59 16.26
C ILE A 663 12.21 27.77 17.01
N ASP A 664 11.35 28.48 16.32
CA ASP A 664 10.42 29.42 16.92
C ASP A 664 9.06 28.73 17.16
N ARG A 665 8.69 28.57 18.43
CA ARG A 665 7.45 27.90 18.84
C ARG A 665 6.17 28.54 18.27
N GLU A 666 6.22 29.85 17.98
CA GLU A 666 5.09 30.56 17.40
C GLU A 666 4.94 30.32 15.88
N ARG A 667 5.93 29.70 15.26
CA ARG A 667 5.99 29.43 13.83
C ARG A 667 6.07 27.94 13.53
N VAL A 668 5.25 27.12 14.19
CA VAL A 668 5.17 25.68 13.97
C VAL A 668 3.91 25.33 13.18
N ALA A 669 4.06 24.60 12.09
CA ALA A 669 2.96 24.00 11.34
C ALA A 669 2.91 22.50 11.53
N VAL A 670 1.73 21.92 11.32
CA VAL A 670 1.52 20.47 11.28
C VAL A 670 0.82 20.06 10.00
N GLY A 671 1.19 18.90 9.47
CA GLY A 671 0.50 18.35 8.30
C GLY A 671 0.45 16.83 8.29
N GLY A 672 -0.39 16.30 7.41
CA GLY A 672 -0.54 14.88 7.21
C GLY A 672 -1.48 14.53 6.07
N HIS A 673 -1.44 13.27 5.68
CA HIS A 673 -2.30 12.69 4.66
C HIS A 673 -3.18 11.59 5.27
N SER A 674 -4.43 11.46 4.80
CA SER A 674 -5.36 10.41 5.26
C SER A 674 -5.62 10.50 6.78
N TYR A 675 -5.24 9.51 7.56
CA TYR A 675 -5.35 9.56 9.03
C TYR A 675 -4.43 10.64 9.65
N GLY A 676 -3.32 10.98 8.98
CA GLY A 676 -2.51 12.16 9.33
C GLY A 676 -3.23 13.50 9.10
N ALA A 677 -4.10 13.60 8.10
CA ALA A 677 -4.96 14.77 7.89
C ALA A 677 -6.03 14.89 8.97
N PHE A 678 -6.62 13.75 9.36
CA PHE A 678 -7.53 13.66 10.49
C PHE A 678 -6.84 14.09 11.82
N MET A 679 -5.61 13.60 12.04
CA MET A 679 -4.75 14.05 13.15
C MET A 679 -4.55 15.56 13.12
N THR A 680 -4.15 16.11 11.97
CA THR A 680 -3.91 17.55 11.80
C THR A 680 -5.13 18.37 12.20
N ALA A 681 -6.30 18.02 11.68
CA ALA A 681 -7.54 18.71 12.00
C ALA A 681 -7.87 18.62 13.51
N ASN A 682 -7.69 17.46 14.15
CA ASN A 682 -7.87 17.30 15.59
C ASN A 682 -6.90 18.14 16.42
N LEU A 683 -5.62 18.18 16.05
CA LEU A 683 -4.61 18.97 16.75
C LEU A 683 -4.93 20.46 16.71
N LEU A 684 -5.38 20.98 15.56
CA LEU A 684 -5.76 22.39 15.45
C LEU A 684 -7.06 22.72 16.17
N THR A 685 -7.96 21.76 16.31
CA THR A 685 -9.25 21.91 17.01
C THR A 685 -9.08 21.87 18.52
N HIS A 686 -8.15 21.03 19.03
CA HIS A 686 -8.03 20.73 20.45
C HIS A 686 -6.75 21.29 21.11
N SER A 687 -5.95 22.09 20.39
CA SER A 687 -4.75 22.72 20.93
C SER A 687 -4.43 24.05 20.26
N ASN A 688 -3.55 24.84 20.90
CA ASN A 688 -3.00 26.10 20.38
C ASN A 688 -1.51 25.95 20.03
N LEU A 689 -1.05 24.72 19.73
CA LEU A 689 0.36 24.42 19.51
C LEU A 689 0.88 24.90 18.14
N PHE A 690 -0.01 25.22 17.20
CA PHE A 690 0.35 25.40 15.80
C PHE A 690 -0.07 26.76 15.24
N ALA A 691 0.71 27.27 14.30
CA ALA A 691 0.43 28.48 13.54
C ALA A 691 -0.46 28.20 12.32
N ALA A 692 -0.37 27.00 11.73
CA ALA A 692 -1.18 26.57 10.59
C ALA A 692 -1.19 25.05 10.46
N GLY A 693 -2.15 24.53 9.68
CA GLY A 693 -2.21 23.10 9.34
C GLY A 693 -2.42 22.83 7.86
N ILE A 694 -1.98 21.63 7.41
CA ILE A 694 -2.16 21.09 6.06
C ILE A 694 -2.75 19.70 6.18
N ALA A 695 -3.98 19.51 5.70
CA ALA A 695 -4.71 18.24 5.80
C ALA A 695 -5.09 17.73 4.40
N ARG A 696 -4.53 16.58 4.00
CA ARG A 696 -4.75 15.99 2.68
C ARG A 696 -5.56 14.71 2.75
N SER A 697 -6.66 14.64 1.99
CA SER A 697 -7.54 13.46 1.82
C SER A 697 -7.95 12.82 3.16
N GLY A 698 -8.42 13.63 4.11
CA GLY A 698 -8.82 13.19 5.45
C GLY A 698 -10.29 12.82 5.56
N ALA A 699 -10.64 12.16 6.67
CA ALA A 699 -12.01 11.86 7.07
C ALA A 699 -12.35 12.63 8.36
N TYR A 700 -13.11 13.71 8.26
CA TYR A 700 -13.31 14.66 9.36
C TYR A 700 -14.61 14.44 10.12
N ASN A 701 -15.59 13.77 9.53
CA ASN A 701 -16.85 13.40 10.16
C ASN A 701 -16.94 11.88 10.31
N ARG A 702 -16.82 11.39 11.54
CA ARG A 702 -16.83 9.96 11.85
C ARG A 702 -18.21 9.32 11.77
N THR A 703 -19.29 10.10 11.80
CA THR A 703 -20.63 9.56 11.57
C THR A 703 -20.85 9.04 10.14
N LEU A 704 -19.99 9.44 9.19
CA LEU A 704 -19.95 8.89 7.84
C LEU A 704 -19.23 7.53 7.74
N THR A 705 -18.62 7.08 8.82
CA THR A 705 -17.99 5.75 8.92
C THR A 705 -18.49 5.03 10.19
N PRO A 706 -19.83 4.80 10.31
CA PRO A 706 -20.44 4.40 11.58
C PRO A 706 -20.10 2.98 12.04
N PHE A 707 -19.56 2.14 11.16
CA PHE A 707 -19.19 0.75 11.43
C PHE A 707 -17.67 0.53 11.53
N GLY A 708 -16.98 1.47 12.19
CA GLY A 708 -15.56 1.40 12.47
C GLY A 708 -14.67 2.15 11.48
N PHE A 709 -13.48 2.47 11.95
CA PHE A 709 -12.44 3.17 11.19
C PHE A 709 -11.08 2.86 11.83
N GLN A 710 -10.02 2.79 11.03
CA GLN A 710 -8.68 2.41 11.50
C GLN A 710 -8.73 1.15 12.39
N SER A 711 -8.27 1.23 13.63
CA SER A 711 -8.33 0.16 14.63
C SER A 711 -9.62 0.11 15.44
N GLU A 712 -10.56 1.04 15.22
CA GLU A 712 -11.84 1.05 15.92
C GLU A 712 -12.79 -0.01 15.36
N GLN A 713 -13.21 -0.94 16.20
CA GLN A 713 -14.12 -2.02 15.85
C GLN A 713 -15.57 -1.77 16.34
N ARG A 714 -15.73 -0.92 17.36
CA ARG A 714 -17.05 -0.54 17.87
C ARG A 714 -17.74 0.33 16.82
N ASN A 715 -19.03 0.14 16.64
CA ASN A 715 -19.83 1.01 15.81
C ASN A 715 -20.20 2.31 16.56
N TYR A 716 -20.73 3.29 15.82
CA TYR A 716 -21.13 4.59 16.38
C TYR A 716 -22.06 4.47 17.58
N TRP A 717 -23.05 3.57 17.54
CA TRP A 717 -24.05 3.40 18.62
C TRP A 717 -23.48 2.69 19.86
N GLU A 718 -22.38 1.95 19.70
CA GLU A 718 -21.65 1.32 20.81
C GLU A 718 -20.68 2.27 21.51
N ALA A 719 -20.14 3.27 20.79
CA ALA A 719 -19.14 4.20 21.31
C ALA A 719 -19.37 5.63 20.80
N PRO A 720 -20.57 6.24 20.99
CA PRO A 720 -20.92 7.54 20.42
C PRO A 720 -19.97 8.65 20.89
N ASP A 721 -19.52 8.61 22.13
CA ASP A 721 -18.62 9.62 22.69
C ASP A 721 -17.25 9.61 22.01
N VAL A 722 -16.72 8.43 21.69
CA VAL A 722 -15.45 8.27 20.96
C VAL A 722 -15.57 8.91 19.57
N TYR A 723 -16.63 8.54 18.83
CA TYR A 723 -16.87 9.08 17.49
C TYR A 723 -17.04 10.59 17.46
N ASN A 724 -17.80 11.13 18.41
CA ASN A 724 -18.08 12.58 18.50
C ASN A 724 -16.83 13.37 18.95
N THR A 725 -16.11 12.85 19.94
CA THR A 725 -14.90 13.52 20.46
C THR A 725 -13.78 13.54 19.43
N MET A 726 -13.60 12.43 18.72
CA MET A 726 -12.55 12.31 17.70
C MET A 726 -12.86 13.07 16.42
N ALA A 727 -14.13 13.38 16.11
CA ALA A 727 -14.49 13.98 14.84
C ALA A 727 -14.25 15.50 14.82
N PRO A 728 -13.29 16.02 14.03
CA PRO A 728 -13.09 17.46 13.90
C PRO A 728 -14.31 18.24 13.41
N PHE A 729 -15.19 17.59 12.64
CA PHE A 729 -16.43 18.19 12.16
C PHE A 729 -17.38 18.56 13.30
N GLN A 730 -17.57 17.68 14.29
CA GLN A 730 -18.40 17.91 15.45
C GLN A 730 -17.83 18.99 16.39
N ASN A 731 -16.55 19.29 16.26
CA ASN A 731 -15.82 20.25 17.07
C ASN A 731 -15.32 21.45 16.25
N ALA A 732 -15.92 21.70 15.09
CA ALA A 732 -15.46 22.73 14.12
C ALA A 732 -15.53 24.17 14.70
N ASP A 733 -16.43 24.43 15.65
CA ASP A 733 -16.57 25.72 16.36
C ASP A 733 -15.32 26.09 17.18
N LYS A 734 -14.50 25.11 17.56
CA LYS A 734 -13.24 25.31 18.29
C LYS A 734 -12.06 25.69 17.39
N MET A 735 -12.19 25.55 16.07
CA MET A 735 -11.11 25.84 15.13
C MET A 735 -10.78 27.33 15.05
N LYS A 736 -9.57 27.69 15.45
CA LYS A 736 -9.04 29.05 15.36
C LYS A 736 -7.82 29.18 14.46
N THR A 737 -7.12 28.07 14.26
CA THR A 737 -5.87 28.02 13.49
C THR A 737 -6.15 27.83 12.00
N PRO A 738 -5.46 28.55 11.09
CA PRO A 738 -5.61 28.41 9.65
C PRO A 738 -5.39 26.98 9.15
N LEU A 739 -6.32 26.44 8.35
CA LEU A 739 -6.30 25.07 7.83
C LEU A 739 -6.42 25.03 6.31
N LEU A 740 -5.42 24.43 5.65
CA LEU A 740 -5.46 24.07 4.23
C LEU A 740 -5.97 22.62 4.07
N LEU A 741 -7.09 22.47 3.37
CA LEU A 741 -7.68 21.20 2.99
C LEU A 741 -7.36 20.91 1.52
N ILE A 742 -6.81 19.73 1.22
CA ILE A 742 -6.56 19.28 -0.15
C ILE A 742 -7.16 17.88 -0.30
N HIS A 743 -7.88 17.61 -1.41
CA HIS A 743 -8.53 16.31 -1.61
C HIS A 743 -8.59 15.94 -3.10
N GLY A 744 -8.39 14.65 -3.42
CA GLY A 744 -8.59 14.13 -4.75
C GLY A 744 -10.08 13.95 -5.06
N GLU A 745 -10.59 14.51 -6.16
CA GLU A 745 -12.02 14.44 -6.53
C GLU A 745 -12.51 13.01 -6.74
N ALA A 746 -11.60 12.11 -7.10
CA ALA A 746 -11.90 10.70 -7.34
C ALA A 746 -11.40 9.78 -6.21
N ASP A 747 -11.28 10.30 -4.98
CA ASP A 747 -10.85 9.49 -3.83
C ASP A 747 -11.80 8.30 -3.61
N ASN A 748 -11.25 7.09 -3.70
CA ASN A 748 -11.98 5.83 -3.56
C ASN A 748 -11.63 5.06 -2.29
N ASN A 749 -10.85 5.64 -1.40
CA ASN A 749 -10.53 4.99 -0.13
C ASN A 749 -11.75 5.02 0.80
N THR A 750 -11.99 3.91 1.47
CA THR A 750 -13.14 3.76 2.38
C THR A 750 -13.09 4.80 3.51
N GLY A 751 -14.11 5.65 3.56
CA GLY A 751 -14.30 6.68 4.60
C GLY A 751 -13.67 8.03 4.31
N THR A 752 -12.76 8.17 3.33
CA THR A 752 -12.14 9.45 2.95
C THR A 752 -12.73 10.04 1.67
N PHE A 753 -14.05 10.04 1.54
CA PHE A 753 -14.73 10.61 0.38
C PHE A 753 -14.47 12.11 0.26
N PRO A 754 -14.43 12.71 -0.94
CA PRO A 754 -14.29 14.15 -1.12
C PRO A 754 -15.31 14.97 -0.31
N MET A 755 -16.51 14.45 -0.14
CA MET A 755 -17.57 15.00 0.73
C MET A 755 -17.07 15.32 2.15
N GLN A 756 -16.14 14.56 2.71
CA GLN A 756 -15.55 14.81 4.02
C GLN A 756 -14.92 16.21 4.09
N SER A 757 -14.06 16.54 3.11
CA SER A 757 -13.41 17.85 3.02
C SER A 757 -14.39 18.97 2.66
N GLU A 758 -15.30 18.74 1.74
CA GLU A 758 -16.29 19.73 1.32
C GLU A 758 -17.22 20.15 2.47
N ARG A 759 -17.74 19.18 3.22
CA ARG A 759 -18.63 19.45 4.37
C ARG A 759 -17.88 20.08 5.52
N TYR A 760 -16.63 19.66 5.78
CA TYR A 760 -15.81 20.26 6.82
C TYR A 760 -15.41 21.69 6.46
N PHE A 761 -15.02 21.97 5.22
CA PHE A 761 -14.79 23.33 4.72
C PHE A 761 -16.01 24.24 4.89
N ASN A 762 -17.22 23.74 4.55
CA ASN A 762 -18.44 24.50 4.69
C ASN A 762 -18.75 24.83 6.16
N ALA A 763 -18.53 23.90 7.09
CA ALA A 763 -18.70 24.12 8.51
C ALA A 763 -17.71 25.17 9.02
N LEU A 764 -16.42 25.03 8.70
CA LEU A 764 -15.36 25.97 9.11
C LEU A 764 -15.62 27.38 8.55
N LYS A 765 -16.00 27.48 7.28
CA LYS A 765 -16.38 28.77 6.66
C LYS A 765 -17.58 29.41 7.35
N GLY A 766 -18.62 28.63 7.62
CA GLY A 766 -19.82 29.11 8.31
C GLY A 766 -19.55 29.60 9.74
N LEU A 767 -18.55 29.05 10.41
CA LEU A 767 -18.11 29.42 11.75
C LEU A 767 -17.01 30.50 11.77
N GLY A 768 -16.62 31.04 10.61
CA GLY A 768 -15.66 32.14 10.48
C GLY A 768 -14.18 31.71 10.64
N ALA A 769 -13.86 30.43 10.54
CA ALA A 769 -12.48 29.95 10.56
C ALA A 769 -11.72 30.28 9.27
N THR A 770 -10.42 30.51 9.37
CA THR A 770 -9.54 30.68 8.20
C THR A 770 -9.26 29.33 7.58
N THR A 771 -9.81 29.07 6.40
CA THR A 771 -9.66 27.80 5.70
C THR A 771 -9.61 27.97 4.19
N ARG A 772 -8.92 27.05 3.50
CA ARG A 772 -8.87 26.92 2.04
C ARG A 772 -9.10 25.46 1.65
N LEU A 773 -9.92 25.21 0.64
CA LEU A 773 -10.17 23.88 0.08
C LEU A 773 -9.66 23.84 -1.36
N VAL A 774 -8.82 22.86 -1.66
CA VAL A 774 -8.31 22.56 -3.00
C VAL A 774 -8.74 21.15 -3.40
N LEU A 775 -9.56 21.03 -4.42
CA LEU A 775 -9.96 19.76 -5.01
C LEU A 775 -9.08 19.47 -6.23
N LEU A 776 -8.42 18.33 -6.24
CA LEU A 776 -7.51 17.91 -7.30
C LEU A 776 -8.26 17.06 -8.33
N PRO A 777 -8.43 17.54 -9.58
CA PRO A 777 -9.20 16.83 -10.60
C PRO A 777 -8.69 15.41 -10.84
N GLN A 778 -9.62 14.45 -10.96
CA GLN A 778 -9.35 13.05 -11.27
C GLN A 778 -8.43 12.28 -10.30
N GLU A 779 -7.94 12.91 -9.23
CA GLU A 779 -7.05 12.23 -8.28
C GLU A 779 -7.81 11.26 -7.36
N SER A 780 -7.20 10.11 -7.13
CA SER A 780 -7.63 9.13 -6.13
C SER A 780 -7.17 9.52 -4.72
N HIS A 781 -7.18 8.58 -3.78
CA HIS A 781 -6.65 8.79 -2.43
C HIS A 781 -5.15 9.15 -2.43
N GLY A 782 -4.35 8.47 -3.27
CA GLY A 782 -2.99 8.86 -3.62
C GLY A 782 -2.99 9.65 -4.93
N TYR A 783 -2.16 10.70 -5.03
CA TYR A 783 -2.12 11.58 -6.19
C TYR A 783 -1.11 11.06 -7.21
N ALA A 784 -1.45 11.19 -8.49
CA ALA A 784 -0.68 10.58 -9.57
C ALA A 784 -0.29 11.56 -10.67
N ALA A 785 -1.09 12.62 -10.96
CA ALA A 785 -0.79 13.54 -12.03
C ALA A 785 0.24 14.59 -11.61
N ARG A 786 1.25 14.79 -12.46
CA ARG A 786 2.31 15.78 -12.27
C ARG A 786 1.75 17.17 -12.01
N GLU A 787 0.78 17.57 -12.80
CA GLU A 787 0.15 18.91 -12.73
C GLU A 787 -0.52 19.12 -11.37
N ASN A 788 -1.28 18.16 -10.90
CA ASN A 788 -1.95 18.19 -9.60
C ASN A 788 -0.95 18.19 -8.45
N ILE A 789 0.08 17.35 -8.52
CA ILE A 789 1.10 17.20 -7.48
C ILE A 789 1.92 18.50 -7.34
N LEU A 790 2.37 19.08 -8.46
CA LEU A 790 3.14 20.31 -8.42
C LEU A 790 2.29 21.49 -7.96
N HIS A 791 1.03 21.57 -8.38
CA HIS A 791 0.09 22.59 -7.89
C HIS A 791 -0.19 22.43 -6.39
N MET A 792 -0.39 21.21 -5.92
CA MET A 792 -0.55 20.91 -4.48
C MET A 792 0.68 21.36 -3.67
N LEU A 793 1.89 21.13 -4.16
CA LEU A 793 3.12 21.60 -3.50
C LEU A 793 3.22 23.11 -3.49
N TRP A 794 2.77 23.77 -4.56
CA TRP A 794 2.66 25.23 -4.61
C TRP A 794 1.66 25.77 -3.58
N GLU A 795 0.46 25.20 -3.47
CA GLU A 795 -0.56 25.59 -2.49
C GLU A 795 -0.04 25.46 -1.05
N GLN A 796 0.66 24.38 -0.75
CA GLN A 796 1.26 24.16 0.56
C GLN A 796 2.37 25.19 0.85
N ASP A 797 3.22 25.50 -0.14
CA ASP A 797 4.28 26.52 0.02
C ASP A 797 3.68 27.91 0.29
N GLN A 798 2.69 28.32 -0.49
CA GLN A 798 1.99 29.60 -0.29
C GLN A 798 1.34 29.69 1.09
N TRP A 799 0.72 28.58 1.56
CA TRP A 799 0.09 28.50 2.88
C TRP A 799 1.10 28.65 4.01
N LEU A 800 2.21 27.93 3.93
CA LEU A 800 3.28 27.95 4.92
C LEU A 800 4.01 29.32 4.94
N GLU A 801 4.31 29.89 3.78
CA GLU A 801 4.92 31.22 3.70
C GLU A 801 4.02 32.28 4.37
N LYS A 802 2.70 32.23 4.12
CA LYS A 802 1.76 33.22 4.64
C LYS A 802 1.51 33.10 6.16
N TYR A 803 1.25 31.87 6.64
CA TYR A 803 0.74 31.68 8.01
C TYR A 803 1.79 31.21 9.01
N VAL A 804 2.96 30.79 8.54
CA VAL A 804 4.03 30.23 9.40
C VAL A 804 5.29 31.10 9.30
N LYS A 805 5.95 31.17 8.15
CA LYS A 805 7.24 31.83 7.98
C LYS A 805 7.16 33.35 8.16
N ASN A 806 6.10 33.96 7.63
CA ASN A 806 5.83 35.39 7.71
C ASN A 806 4.70 35.74 8.70
N LYS A 807 4.43 34.86 9.67
CA LYS A 807 3.48 35.14 10.75
C LYS A 807 3.86 36.46 11.47
N GLY A 808 2.92 37.40 11.55
CA GLY A 808 3.13 38.70 12.18
C GLY A 808 3.69 39.79 11.27
N LYS A 809 4.41 39.51 10.20
CA LYS A 809 4.96 40.51 9.28
C LYS A 809 3.93 41.18 8.38
N ASN A 810 2.76 40.56 8.20
CA ASN A 810 1.66 41.06 7.38
C ASN A 810 0.67 41.96 8.12
N SER A 811 0.82 42.11 9.45
CA SER A 811 -0.04 43.02 10.26
C SER A 811 0.41 44.47 10.19
N GLU A 812 1.61 44.78 9.72
CA GLU A 812 2.13 46.15 9.61
C GLU A 812 1.82 46.84 8.24
N LYS A 813 1.17 46.10 7.32
CA LYS A 813 0.80 46.65 5.98
C LYS A 813 -0.71 46.80 5.76
N LYS A 814 -1.50 46.93 6.83
CA LYS A 814 -2.92 47.32 6.74
C LYS A 814 -3.17 48.71 7.25
#